data_f02e172d135f338849dbd86153db21d6
#
_entry.id   f02e172d135f338849dbd86153db21d6
#
_cell.length_a   1.000
_cell.length_b   1.000
_cell.length_c   1.000
_cell.angle_alpha   90.00
_cell.angle_beta   90.00
_cell.angle_gamma   90.00
#
_symmetry.space_group_name_H-M   'P 1'
#
loop_
_entity.id
_entity.type
_entity.pdbx_description
1 polymer ?
#
loop_
_entity_poly.entity_id
_entity_poly.type
_entity_poly.pdbx_seq_one_letter_code
_entity_poly.pdbx_strand_id
1 'polypeptide(L)'
;GDVYKRQVSNKNYGVLWDSYSLCRFGDPRDYSQLGDVFKLYDKEGKEGALTGTYIPGKKDVETLVRREDSLYFEHLDRAAHLSKVVNLPAEFPFGGSDVVYEGEIEPAESGLFRFILYYAGYMKVYIDNELVVPERWRTAWNPNSYKFAVNLEAGKRVPLKIEWKPDAGISYCGLRALSPVADEEQNKLSWWGEMQNEIDYYFVYGDDMDDVISGYRTLTGKSQIMPKWAMGYWQSREKYNTREEVLSTLKEFRERQIPIDNIVIDWLHWEQDSWGSHEFDPERFPDPKGMVDSIHAMNGRLMISVWPKFYATTDHFKEFDEKGWMYQQAIRDSIKDWVGPGYLGSFYDAYDADARKLFWKQMQDHYYPLGIDAWWMDASEPNIRDCTDLQYRKDLCGPTALGPSAKFFNAYALMNAEAIYDGQRGVEPDKRVFLLTRSGFAGLQRYSTATWSGDIATRWEDMKAQISAGLNFAVSGIPYWTMDIGGFCVENRYVAGQMEFNKTGRENADYKEWRELNTRWYQFGAFCPLFRAHGQYPYREVWNIAPAGHPCYNSIVYYTKLRYNMMPYIYSLAGMTYFNDYTIMRPLVMDFTADANVNNIGDQFMFGSALMVAPVYEYGARSREVYFPASCGWYDFYSGKYVDGGQKLTVDAPYERIPLYVCEGAIVPYGPDMQYSDEKPASEITLYVYTGKDGAFTLYEDEGVNYNYEKGQYATIPFAYNDAEGTLVIGDRTGDFPGMLKERTFNVVKVSKDQPQPFDLKAKGTTVKYA
;
A
#
# COMPACT_ATOMS: atom_id res chain seq x y z
N GLY A 1 8.85 2.45 4.10
CA GLY A 1 10.14 1.82 4.32
C GLY A 1 10.65 1.17 3.05
N ASP A 2 11.86 1.50 2.64
CA ASP A 2 12.42 0.99 1.39
C ASP A 2 12.81 -0.49 1.54
N VAL A 3 12.09 -1.37 0.84
CA VAL A 3 12.38 -2.81 0.82
C VAL A 3 13.43 -3.10 -0.28
N TYR A 4 14.59 -2.46 -0.21
CA TYR A 4 15.68 -2.69 -1.17
C TYR A 4 16.61 -3.84 -0.80
N LYS A 5 16.18 -4.74 0.09
CA LYS A 5 17.04 -5.85 0.53
C LYS A 5 17.04 -7.03 -0.40
N ARG A 6 16.12 -7.08 -1.36
CA ARG A 6 16.00 -8.17 -2.31
C ARG A 6 15.77 -7.65 -3.71
N GLN A 7 16.59 -8.14 -4.63
CA GLN A 7 16.42 -7.91 -6.06
C GLN A 7 16.13 -9.24 -6.75
N VAL A 8 15.08 -9.26 -7.58
CA VAL A 8 14.71 -10.40 -8.41
C VAL A 8 14.91 -10.02 -9.88
N SER A 9 15.62 -10.86 -10.62
CA SER A 9 15.89 -10.70 -12.03
C SER A 9 14.94 -11.54 -12.87
N ASN A 10 14.54 -11.03 -14.05
CA ASN A 10 13.88 -11.82 -15.09
C ASN A 10 14.78 -12.91 -15.72
N LYS A 11 15.99 -13.08 -15.22
CA LYS A 11 16.90 -14.20 -15.52
C LYS A 11 16.87 -15.26 -14.43
N ASN A 12 15.81 -15.32 -13.68
CA ASN A 12 15.47 -16.36 -12.69
C ASN A 12 16.49 -16.48 -11.55
N TYR A 13 17.04 -15.35 -11.09
CA TYR A 13 17.81 -15.32 -9.86
C TYR A 13 17.39 -14.15 -8.97
N GLY A 14 17.68 -14.28 -7.70
CA GLY A 14 17.49 -13.24 -6.70
C GLY A 14 18.70 -13.10 -5.79
N VAL A 15 18.86 -11.92 -5.22
CA VAL A 15 19.86 -11.64 -4.19
C VAL A 15 19.16 -11.11 -2.96
N LEU A 16 19.34 -11.77 -1.82
CA LEU A 16 18.94 -11.27 -0.51
C LEU A 16 20.19 -10.73 0.19
N TRP A 17 20.20 -9.42 0.44
CA TRP A 17 21.24 -8.76 1.24
C TRP A 17 20.85 -8.82 2.71
N ASP A 18 21.58 -9.58 3.53
CA ASP A 18 21.23 -9.79 4.93
C ASP A 18 21.82 -8.69 5.83
N SER A 19 21.03 -7.67 6.09
CA SER A 19 21.41 -6.55 6.94
C SER A 19 20.16 -5.87 7.51
N TYR A 20 20.22 -5.44 8.77
CA TYR A 20 19.19 -4.60 9.42
C TYR A 20 19.46 -3.10 9.29
N SER A 21 20.62 -2.75 8.74
CA SER A 21 21.04 -1.37 8.51
C SER A 21 20.33 -0.74 7.31
N LEU A 22 20.45 0.58 7.17
CA LEU A 22 20.11 1.27 5.92
C LEU A 22 20.96 0.71 4.78
N CYS A 23 20.31 0.29 3.71
CA CYS A 23 20.98 -0.25 2.52
C CYS A 23 20.58 0.50 1.26
N ARG A 24 21.50 0.56 0.28
CA ARG A 24 21.26 1.11 -1.05
C ARG A 24 21.69 0.11 -2.11
N PHE A 25 20.98 0.12 -3.23
CA PHE A 25 21.30 -0.73 -4.37
C PHE A 25 21.34 0.09 -5.65
N GLY A 26 22.26 -0.22 -6.54
CA GLY A 26 22.51 0.51 -7.78
C GLY A 26 23.55 1.62 -7.59
N ASP A 27 23.16 2.88 -7.74
CA ASP A 27 24.02 4.04 -7.45
C ASP A 27 23.89 4.43 -5.97
N PRO A 28 24.89 4.14 -5.12
CA PRO A 28 24.80 4.39 -3.68
C PRO A 28 25.15 5.83 -3.28
N ARG A 29 25.50 6.70 -4.22
CA ARG A 29 25.89 8.09 -3.92
C ARG A 29 24.75 8.87 -3.28
N ASP A 30 25.09 9.76 -2.39
CA ASP A 30 24.14 10.74 -1.84
C ASP A 30 23.86 11.84 -2.88
N TYR A 31 22.62 12.27 -2.97
CA TYR A 31 22.26 13.45 -3.74
C TYR A 31 22.84 14.69 -3.05
N SER A 32 23.60 15.49 -3.79
CA SER A 32 24.29 16.69 -3.32
C SER A 32 23.41 17.94 -3.50
N GLN A 33 23.74 19.00 -2.77
CA GLN A 33 23.11 20.30 -2.99
C GLN A 33 23.38 20.81 -4.41
N LEU A 34 22.48 21.62 -4.96
CA LEU A 34 22.61 22.12 -6.33
C LEU A 34 23.94 22.85 -6.55
N GLY A 35 24.39 23.68 -5.59
CA GLY A 35 25.64 24.41 -5.70
C GLY A 35 26.91 23.55 -5.65
N ASP A 36 26.83 22.29 -5.20
CA ASP A 36 27.93 21.34 -5.22
C ASP A 36 28.06 20.64 -6.60
N VAL A 37 26.97 20.65 -7.40
CA VAL A 37 26.89 19.96 -8.69
C VAL A 37 26.93 20.94 -9.85
N PHE A 38 26.41 22.14 -9.69
CA PHE A 38 26.27 23.18 -10.71
C PHE A 38 26.86 24.51 -10.24
N LYS A 39 27.32 25.33 -11.17
CA LYS A 39 27.39 26.76 -10.90
C LYS A 39 25.98 27.32 -10.99
N LEU A 40 25.58 28.05 -9.96
CA LEU A 40 24.27 28.68 -9.86
C LEU A 40 24.36 30.16 -10.23
N TYR A 41 23.37 30.68 -10.93
CA TYR A 41 23.26 32.10 -11.25
C TYR A 41 21.85 32.57 -10.87
N ASP A 42 21.76 33.72 -10.21
CA ASP A 42 20.48 34.33 -9.90
C ASP A 42 19.82 34.92 -11.16
N LYS A 43 18.58 35.42 -11.05
CA LYS A 43 17.84 35.96 -12.19
C LYS A 43 18.50 37.20 -12.84
N GLU A 44 19.46 37.82 -12.16
CA GLU A 44 20.24 38.94 -12.66
C GLU A 44 21.59 38.49 -13.29
N GLY A 45 21.86 37.18 -13.30
CA GLY A 45 23.03 36.56 -13.83
C GLY A 45 24.23 36.55 -12.90
N LYS A 46 24.10 36.88 -11.64
CA LYS A 46 25.16 36.87 -10.63
C LYS A 46 25.39 35.46 -10.11
N GLU A 47 26.62 34.99 -10.18
CA GLU A 47 27.02 33.66 -9.73
C GLU A 47 26.87 33.44 -8.22
N GLY A 48 26.62 32.21 -7.82
CA GLY A 48 26.68 31.67 -6.46
C GLY A 48 25.32 31.40 -5.79
N ALA A 49 24.21 31.71 -6.44
CA ALA A 49 22.87 31.43 -5.87
C ALA A 49 21.78 31.51 -6.93
N LEU A 50 20.60 30.98 -6.62
CA LEU A 50 19.33 31.27 -7.30
C LEU A 50 18.64 32.45 -6.62
N THR A 51 17.60 33.00 -7.26
CA THR A 51 16.71 33.99 -6.64
C THR A 51 15.48 33.30 -6.08
N GLY A 52 15.23 33.45 -4.78
CA GLY A 52 13.99 33.07 -4.11
C GLY A 52 13.08 34.29 -3.95
N THR A 53 11.88 34.25 -4.51
CA THR A 53 10.84 35.27 -4.37
C THR A 53 9.68 34.70 -3.57
N TYR A 54 9.45 35.25 -2.39
CA TYR A 54 8.41 34.81 -1.46
C TYR A 54 7.28 35.83 -1.44
N ILE A 55 6.14 35.46 -2.01
CA ILE A 55 4.98 36.33 -2.22
C ILE A 55 3.94 35.96 -1.15
N PRO A 56 3.68 36.80 -0.14
CA PRO A 56 2.76 36.46 0.94
C PRO A 56 1.30 36.43 0.47
N GLY A 57 0.52 35.50 1.02
CA GLY A 57 -0.93 35.47 0.83
C GLY A 57 -1.69 36.57 1.59
N LYS A 58 -0.99 37.37 2.45
CA LYS A 58 -1.55 38.45 3.24
C LYS A 58 -1.19 39.81 2.64
N LYS A 59 -2.20 40.71 2.53
CA LYS A 59 -2.04 42.03 1.87
C LYS A 59 -1.07 43.00 2.59
N ASP A 60 -0.85 42.79 3.90
CA ASP A 60 -0.07 43.72 4.73
C ASP A 60 1.38 43.26 4.95
N VAL A 61 1.81 42.26 4.21
CA VAL A 61 3.18 41.70 4.27
C VAL A 61 3.85 41.90 2.93
N GLU A 62 5.06 42.47 2.93
CA GLU A 62 5.83 42.71 1.70
C GLU A 62 6.42 41.42 1.15
N THR A 63 6.59 41.37 -0.17
CA THR A 63 7.31 40.29 -0.87
C THR A 63 8.76 40.30 -0.42
N LEU A 64 9.25 39.11 -0.01
CA LEU A 64 10.65 38.90 0.37
C LEU A 64 11.41 38.34 -0.82
N VAL A 65 12.55 38.93 -1.13
CA VAL A 65 13.48 38.40 -2.16
C VAL A 65 14.79 38.03 -1.47
N ARG A 66 15.23 36.79 -1.68
CA ARG A 66 16.50 36.27 -1.13
C ARG A 66 17.36 35.66 -2.23
N ARG A 67 18.66 35.66 -2.03
CA ARG A 67 19.58 34.78 -2.77
C ARG A 67 19.69 33.47 -2.03
N GLU A 68 19.41 32.36 -2.74
CA GLU A 68 19.42 31.00 -2.21
C GLU A 68 20.58 30.22 -2.83
N ASP A 69 21.63 29.98 -2.04
CA ASP A 69 22.79 29.17 -2.44
C ASP A 69 22.49 27.66 -2.44
N SER A 70 21.39 27.28 -1.78
CA SER A 70 20.87 25.91 -1.71
C SER A 70 19.36 25.93 -1.54
N LEU A 71 18.70 24.89 -2.08
CA LEU A 71 17.28 24.62 -1.83
C LEU A 71 17.16 23.45 -0.86
N TYR A 72 17.48 23.73 0.40
CA TYR A 72 17.52 22.75 1.47
C TYR A 72 16.58 23.14 2.63
N PHE A 73 15.28 23.03 2.37
CA PHE A 73 14.22 23.31 3.33
C PHE A 73 13.45 22.02 3.60
N GLU A 74 14.15 20.98 4.10
CA GLU A 74 13.67 19.61 4.09
C GLU A 74 13.31 19.08 5.49
N HIS A 75 13.77 19.71 6.55
CA HIS A 75 13.65 19.18 7.91
C HIS A 75 13.23 20.24 8.91
N LEU A 76 12.50 19.79 9.94
CA LEU A 76 12.21 20.60 11.12
C LEU A 76 13.48 20.83 11.93
N ASP A 77 13.60 22.03 12.46
CA ASP A 77 14.64 22.36 13.42
C ASP A 77 14.46 21.52 14.71
N ARG A 78 15.51 20.83 15.11
CA ARG A 78 15.50 19.98 16.32
C ARG A 78 15.16 20.74 17.60
N ALA A 79 15.58 22.02 17.68
CA ALA A 79 15.35 22.89 18.82
C ALA A 79 13.94 23.52 18.84
N ALA A 80 13.28 23.59 17.67
CA ALA A 80 11.96 24.19 17.55
C ALA A 80 10.88 23.11 17.55
N HIS A 81 9.92 23.25 18.44
CA HIS A 81 8.81 22.32 18.51
C HIS A 81 7.84 22.52 17.32
N LEU A 82 7.84 21.61 16.34
CA LEU A 82 6.89 21.46 15.23
C LEU A 82 6.57 22.71 14.38
N SER A 83 7.33 23.80 14.47
CA SER A 83 6.93 25.06 13.86
C SER A 83 7.97 25.72 12.96
N LYS A 84 9.18 25.19 12.89
CA LYS A 84 10.25 25.81 12.12
C LYS A 84 10.96 24.80 11.23
N VAL A 85 10.98 25.09 9.94
CA VAL A 85 11.78 24.35 8.97
C VAL A 85 13.15 25.00 8.86
N VAL A 86 14.20 24.18 8.89
CA VAL A 86 15.59 24.65 8.79
C VAL A 86 15.78 25.45 7.49
N ASN A 87 16.48 26.60 7.60
CA ASN A 87 16.86 27.52 6.51
C ASN A 87 15.71 28.31 5.87
N LEU A 88 14.44 28.00 6.09
CA LEU A 88 13.35 28.88 5.64
C LEU A 88 13.34 30.21 6.41
N PRO A 89 12.91 31.33 5.77
CA PRO A 89 12.77 32.61 6.47
C PRO A 89 11.73 32.49 7.59
N ALA A 90 12.17 32.54 8.84
CA ALA A 90 11.36 32.20 10.01
C ALA A 90 10.14 33.11 10.20
N GLU A 91 10.25 34.38 9.81
CA GLU A 91 9.20 35.40 9.98
C GLU A 91 8.22 35.48 8.80
N PHE A 92 8.44 34.69 7.75
CA PHE A 92 7.58 34.74 6.56
C PHE A 92 6.33 33.87 6.76
N PRO A 93 5.11 34.41 6.48
CA PRO A 93 3.86 33.68 6.62
C PRO A 93 3.60 32.78 5.41
N PHE A 94 3.97 31.50 5.48
CA PHE A 94 3.89 30.54 4.38
C PHE A 94 2.45 30.14 4.01
N GLY A 95 1.51 30.16 4.92
CA GLY A 95 0.12 29.78 4.64
C GLY A 95 -0.52 30.66 3.57
N GLY A 96 -0.90 30.05 2.43
CA GLY A 96 -1.52 30.76 1.30
C GLY A 96 -0.57 31.64 0.48
N SER A 97 0.75 31.48 0.65
CA SER A 97 1.79 32.17 -0.12
C SER A 97 2.09 31.46 -1.44
N ASP A 98 2.75 32.19 -2.35
CA ASP A 98 3.41 31.64 -3.52
C ASP A 98 4.92 31.88 -3.41
N VAL A 99 5.73 30.87 -3.75
CA VAL A 99 7.19 30.98 -3.73
C VAL A 99 7.72 30.55 -5.08
N VAL A 100 8.67 31.33 -5.63
CA VAL A 100 9.35 31.01 -6.88
C VAL A 100 10.86 31.02 -6.64
N TYR A 101 11.51 29.94 -6.97
CA TYR A 101 12.96 29.87 -7.09
C TYR A 101 13.31 29.89 -8.58
N GLU A 102 14.13 30.84 -9.00
CA GLU A 102 14.49 31.03 -10.40
C GLU A 102 15.93 31.47 -10.58
N GLY A 103 16.50 31.12 -11.73
CA GLY A 103 17.87 31.45 -12.12
C GLY A 103 18.36 30.49 -13.19
N GLU A 104 19.68 30.32 -13.26
CA GLU A 104 20.29 29.38 -14.21
C GLU A 104 21.23 28.41 -13.48
N ILE A 105 21.35 27.22 -14.04
CA ILE A 105 22.35 26.20 -13.64
C ILE A 105 23.31 25.94 -14.80
N GLU A 106 24.61 25.81 -14.50
CA GLU A 106 25.66 25.47 -15.46
C GLU A 106 26.41 24.22 -15.01
N PRO A 107 26.24 23.07 -15.70
CA PRO A 107 26.94 21.85 -15.37
C PRO A 107 28.43 21.91 -15.83
N ALA A 108 29.33 21.26 -15.07
CA ALA A 108 30.73 21.15 -15.43
C ALA A 108 30.99 20.03 -16.46
N GLU A 109 30.08 19.09 -16.59
CA GLU A 109 30.16 17.92 -17.49
C GLU A 109 28.83 17.69 -18.22
N SER A 110 28.87 16.98 -19.35
CA SER A 110 27.69 16.61 -20.12
C SER A 110 27.19 15.24 -19.71
N GLY A 111 25.87 15.04 -19.70
CA GLY A 111 25.28 13.74 -19.48
C GLY A 111 23.93 13.79 -18.76
N LEU A 112 23.49 12.62 -18.29
CA LEU A 112 22.21 12.47 -17.59
C LEU A 112 22.38 12.78 -16.11
N PHE A 113 21.93 13.97 -15.72
CA PHE A 113 21.83 14.36 -14.31
C PHE A 113 20.57 13.81 -13.71
N ARG A 114 20.67 13.28 -12.48
CA ARG A 114 19.54 12.77 -11.70
C ARG A 114 19.21 13.76 -10.60
N PHE A 115 17.94 14.01 -10.39
CA PHE A 115 17.42 14.95 -9.39
C PHE A 115 16.53 14.24 -8.41
N ILE A 116 16.49 14.74 -7.19
CA ILE A 116 15.47 14.41 -6.19
C ILE A 116 14.82 15.71 -5.69
N LEU A 117 13.52 15.82 -5.87
CA LEU A 117 12.69 16.87 -5.32
C LEU A 117 12.06 16.35 -4.02
N TYR A 118 12.25 17.07 -2.92
CA TYR A 118 11.54 16.85 -1.66
C TYR A 118 10.52 17.96 -1.45
N TYR A 119 9.26 17.64 -1.20
CA TYR A 119 8.20 18.64 -1.26
C TYR A 119 7.02 18.37 -0.34
N ALA A 120 6.42 19.47 0.13
CA ALA A 120 5.06 19.58 0.62
C ALA A 120 4.44 20.88 0.09
N GLY A 121 3.10 20.94 -0.03
CA GLY A 121 2.43 21.94 -0.85
C GLY A 121 2.42 21.55 -2.33
N TYR A 122 1.98 22.47 -3.19
CA TYR A 122 1.95 22.27 -4.64
C TYR A 122 3.29 22.65 -5.26
N MET A 123 3.81 21.83 -6.15
CA MET A 123 5.17 21.98 -6.69
C MET A 123 5.20 21.69 -8.19
N LYS A 124 5.91 22.54 -8.96
CA LYS A 124 6.28 22.33 -10.36
C LYS A 124 7.74 22.66 -10.55
N VAL A 125 8.44 21.92 -11.40
CA VAL A 125 9.83 22.17 -11.74
C VAL A 125 10.00 22.28 -13.25
N TYR A 126 10.68 23.34 -13.68
CA TYR A 126 11.07 23.59 -15.08
C TYR A 126 12.58 23.64 -15.18
N ILE A 127 13.15 22.96 -16.17
CA ILE A 127 14.56 23.04 -16.54
C ILE A 127 14.64 23.23 -18.07
N ASP A 128 15.45 24.19 -18.51
CA ASP A 128 15.56 24.62 -19.91
C ASP A 128 14.17 25.02 -20.51
N ASN A 129 13.34 25.63 -19.71
CA ASN A 129 11.94 26.00 -19.99
C ASN A 129 10.98 24.82 -20.23
N GLU A 130 11.41 23.58 -20.05
CA GLU A 130 10.55 22.41 -20.11
C GLU A 130 10.02 22.05 -18.73
N LEU A 131 8.72 21.69 -18.65
CA LEU A 131 8.08 21.21 -17.43
C LEU A 131 8.54 19.78 -17.15
N VAL A 132 9.63 19.64 -16.38
CA VAL A 132 10.22 18.32 -16.06
C VAL A 132 9.52 17.62 -14.88
N VAL A 133 8.89 18.38 -13.99
CA VAL A 133 8.03 17.85 -12.93
C VAL A 133 6.66 18.52 -13.03
N PRO A 134 5.63 17.82 -13.54
CA PRO A 134 4.24 18.27 -13.51
C PRO A 134 3.78 18.55 -12.08
N GLU A 135 2.71 19.31 -11.92
CA GLU A 135 2.20 19.65 -10.60
C GLU A 135 2.00 18.43 -9.72
N ARG A 136 2.63 18.47 -8.55
CA ARG A 136 2.50 17.49 -7.49
C ARG A 136 2.04 18.17 -6.22
N TRP A 137 1.40 17.41 -5.34
CA TRP A 137 0.95 17.91 -4.05
C TRP A 137 1.21 16.91 -2.94
N ARG A 138 1.60 17.41 -1.79
CA ARG A 138 1.65 16.68 -0.51
C ARG A 138 1.29 17.62 0.64
N THR A 139 0.68 17.04 1.67
CA THR A 139 0.44 17.75 2.92
C THR A 139 1.74 18.01 3.68
N ALA A 140 1.76 19.07 4.47
CA ALA A 140 2.93 19.49 5.22
C ALA A 140 3.43 18.46 6.26
N TRP A 141 2.55 17.66 6.82
CA TRP A 141 2.94 16.65 7.81
C TRP A 141 3.38 15.31 7.19
N ASN A 142 3.16 15.12 5.89
CA ASN A 142 3.60 13.94 5.15
C ASN A 142 4.23 14.33 3.80
N PRO A 143 5.38 15.01 3.81
CA PRO A 143 6.11 15.37 2.59
C PRO A 143 6.57 14.13 1.84
N ASN A 144 6.85 14.29 0.54
CA ASN A 144 7.29 13.20 -0.32
C ASN A 144 8.51 13.59 -1.15
N SER A 145 9.15 12.58 -1.72
CA SER A 145 10.25 12.76 -2.68
C SER A 145 9.85 12.29 -4.06
N TYR A 146 10.34 12.98 -5.08
CA TYR A 146 10.17 12.59 -6.48
C TYR A 146 11.49 12.65 -7.21
N LYS A 147 11.86 11.56 -7.87
CA LYS A 147 13.10 11.44 -8.65
C LYS A 147 12.82 11.63 -10.12
N PHE A 148 13.67 12.41 -10.80
CA PHE A 148 13.62 12.63 -12.24
C PHE A 148 15.04 12.82 -12.79
N ALA A 149 15.21 12.83 -14.11
CA ALA A 149 16.50 12.99 -14.75
C ALA A 149 16.39 13.88 -15.98
N VAL A 150 17.46 14.64 -16.24
CA VAL A 150 17.57 15.58 -17.38
C VAL A 150 18.97 15.46 -17.98
N ASN A 151 19.05 15.41 -19.32
CA ASN A 151 20.32 15.51 -20.04
C ASN A 151 20.74 16.99 -20.13
N LEU A 152 21.96 17.29 -19.68
CA LEU A 152 22.54 18.64 -19.74
C LEU A 152 23.92 18.62 -20.41
N GLU A 153 24.31 19.77 -20.97
CA GLU A 153 25.58 19.94 -21.68
C GLU A 153 26.55 20.78 -20.86
N ALA A 154 27.83 20.33 -20.77
CA ALA A 154 28.91 21.03 -20.07
C ALA A 154 29.04 22.50 -20.51
N GLY A 155 29.09 23.40 -19.53
CA GLY A 155 29.28 24.84 -19.76
C GLY A 155 28.05 25.56 -20.35
N LYS A 156 26.95 24.87 -20.67
CA LYS A 156 25.71 25.49 -21.12
C LYS A 156 24.86 25.90 -19.91
N ARG A 157 24.63 27.19 -19.80
CA ARG A 157 23.63 27.70 -18.80
C ARG A 157 22.25 27.38 -19.27
N VAL A 158 21.45 26.81 -18.38
CA VAL A 158 20.02 26.51 -18.60
C VAL A 158 19.19 27.09 -17.50
N PRO A 159 18.03 27.70 -17.82
CA PRO A 159 17.14 28.23 -16.80
C PRO A 159 16.55 27.09 -15.92
N LEU A 160 16.55 27.33 -14.61
CA LEU A 160 15.86 26.54 -13.61
C LEU A 160 14.79 27.39 -12.96
N LYS A 161 13.56 26.86 -12.90
CA LYS A 161 12.44 27.50 -12.18
C LYS A 161 11.68 26.46 -11.37
N ILE A 162 11.40 26.79 -10.12
CA ILE A 162 10.49 26.01 -9.24
C ILE A 162 9.36 26.93 -8.84
N GLU A 163 8.15 26.49 -9.10
CA GLU A 163 6.92 27.11 -8.58
C GLU A 163 6.45 26.28 -7.38
N TRP A 164 6.40 26.90 -6.22
CA TRP A 164 5.99 26.27 -4.99
C TRP A 164 4.86 27.06 -4.33
N LYS A 165 3.77 26.38 -4.04
CA LYS A 165 2.65 26.94 -3.30
C LYS A 165 2.48 26.18 -1.98
N PRO A 166 3.04 26.69 -0.88
CA PRO A 166 2.78 26.16 0.44
C PRO A 166 1.29 26.27 0.79
N ASP A 167 0.66 25.17 1.18
CA ASP A 167 -0.76 25.13 1.55
C ASP A 167 -1.00 25.16 3.07
N ALA A 168 0.08 25.23 3.85
CA ALA A 168 0.07 25.30 5.31
C ALA A 168 1.17 26.24 5.83
N GLY A 169 1.13 26.54 7.11
CA GLY A 169 2.14 27.36 7.80
C GLY A 169 3.51 26.69 7.89
N ILE A 170 3.58 25.36 7.87
CA ILE A 170 4.79 24.55 7.77
C ILE A 170 4.74 23.87 6.39
N SER A 171 5.83 23.95 5.64
CA SER A 171 5.94 23.28 4.36
C SER A 171 7.40 23.07 3.97
N TYR A 172 7.67 22.22 2.97
CA TYR A 172 9.01 21.77 2.64
C TYR A 172 9.30 21.92 1.17
N CYS A 173 10.54 22.30 0.84
CA CYS A 173 11.07 22.33 -0.51
C CYS A 173 12.56 22.00 -0.50
N GLY A 174 12.95 20.99 -1.24
CA GLY A 174 14.37 20.65 -1.44
C GLY A 174 14.60 20.15 -2.85
N LEU A 175 15.70 20.58 -3.47
CA LEU A 175 16.15 20.03 -4.75
C LEU A 175 17.64 19.73 -4.67
N ARG A 176 17.95 18.45 -4.89
CA ARG A 176 19.33 17.95 -4.92
C ARG A 176 19.60 17.24 -6.24
N ALA A 177 20.87 17.06 -6.58
CA ALA A 177 21.25 16.44 -7.81
C ALA A 177 22.40 15.44 -7.63
N LEU A 178 22.53 14.55 -8.62
CA LEU A 178 23.69 13.71 -8.87
C LEU A 178 24.24 14.03 -10.25
N SER A 179 25.56 14.21 -10.35
CA SER A 179 26.25 14.29 -11.62
C SER A 179 26.17 12.97 -12.40
N PRO A 180 26.36 13.01 -13.73
CA PRO A 180 26.38 11.82 -14.56
C PRO A 180 27.36 10.75 -14.07
N VAL A 181 27.04 9.50 -14.37
CA VAL A 181 27.97 8.37 -14.19
C VAL A 181 28.55 8.05 -15.56
N ALA A 182 29.85 7.76 -15.66
CA ALA A 182 30.47 7.29 -16.90
C ALA A 182 29.71 6.06 -17.43
N ASP A 183 29.59 5.94 -18.77
CA ASP A 183 28.81 4.86 -19.41
C ASP A 183 29.26 3.46 -18.95
N GLU A 184 30.54 3.29 -18.71
CA GLU A 184 31.16 2.06 -18.21
C GLU A 184 30.71 1.70 -16.78
N GLU A 185 30.28 2.70 -16.01
CA GLU A 185 29.84 2.56 -14.63
C GLU A 185 28.33 2.42 -14.49
N GLN A 186 27.55 2.86 -15.48
CA GLN A 186 26.07 2.88 -15.40
C GLN A 186 25.46 1.50 -15.20
N ASN A 187 26.10 0.45 -15.67
CA ASN A 187 25.66 -0.93 -15.57
C ASN A 187 26.27 -1.69 -14.37
N LYS A 188 27.11 -1.04 -13.58
CA LYS A 188 27.67 -1.63 -12.37
C LYS A 188 26.67 -1.51 -11.22
N LEU A 189 26.16 -2.64 -10.77
CA LEU A 189 25.26 -2.71 -9.60
C LEU A 189 26.10 -2.79 -8.34
N SER A 190 25.81 -1.92 -7.39
CA SER A 190 26.48 -1.89 -6.10
C SER A 190 25.48 -2.07 -4.96
N TRP A 191 25.90 -2.78 -3.91
CA TRP A 191 25.24 -2.82 -2.64
C TRP A 191 26.02 -1.99 -1.63
N TRP A 192 25.34 -1.15 -0.90
CA TRP A 192 25.92 -0.35 0.15
C TRP A 192 25.07 -0.50 1.43
N GLY A 193 25.74 -0.72 2.56
CA GLY A 193 25.12 -0.75 3.89
C GLY A 193 25.79 0.26 4.80
N GLU A 194 25.01 0.97 5.61
CA GLU A 194 25.52 2.02 6.48
C GLU A 194 26.41 1.48 7.58
N MET A 195 25.98 0.39 8.24
CA MET A 195 26.72 -0.23 9.34
C MET A 195 26.51 -1.73 9.36
N GLN A 196 27.54 -2.48 9.02
CA GLN A 196 27.54 -3.93 8.96
C GLN A 196 28.86 -4.49 9.49
N ASN A 197 28.87 -5.72 10.01
CA ASN A 197 30.09 -6.40 10.44
C ASN A 197 30.80 -7.08 9.28
N GLU A 198 30.02 -7.48 8.26
CA GLU A 198 30.46 -8.29 7.14
C GLU A 198 29.59 -8.07 5.90
N ILE A 199 30.05 -8.52 4.76
CA ILE A 199 29.25 -8.61 3.54
C ILE A 199 28.55 -9.96 3.59
N ASP A 200 27.24 -9.94 3.88
CA ASP A 200 26.42 -11.14 3.95
C ASP A 200 25.26 -11.05 2.96
N TYR A 201 25.17 -12.04 2.07
CA TYR A 201 24.11 -12.14 1.10
C TYR A 201 23.85 -13.59 0.67
N TYR A 202 22.63 -13.84 0.23
CA TYR A 202 22.23 -15.10 -0.35
C TYR A 202 21.89 -14.92 -1.82
N PHE A 203 22.45 -15.77 -2.67
CA PHE A 203 22.10 -15.85 -4.08
C PHE A 203 21.13 -17.03 -4.26
N VAL A 204 19.96 -16.73 -4.81
CA VAL A 204 18.88 -17.70 -5.06
C VAL A 204 18.68 -17.82 -6.56
N TYR A 205 18.70 -19.04 -7.08
CA TYR A 205 18.45 -19.33 -8.50
C TYR A 205 17.31 -20.34 -8.62
N GLY A 206 16.48 -20.22 -9.67
CA GLY A 206 15.37 -21.11 -9.98
C GLY A 206 15.16 -21.28 -11.48
N ASP A 207 14.23 -22.14 -11.87
CA ASP A 207 13.84 -22.31 -13.26
C ASP A 207 12.97 -21.16 -13.75
N ASP A 208 12.25 -20.50 -12.82
CA ASP A 208 11.45 -19.31 -13.04
C ASP A 208 11.52 -18.34 -11.84
N MET A 209 10.77 -17.25 -11.89
CA MET A 209 10.72 -16.28 -10.81
C MET A 209 9.95 -16.78 -9.57
N ASP A 210 9.02 -17.71 -9.71
CA ASP A 210 8.31 -18.32 -8.58
C ASP A 210 9.25 -19.22 -7.77
N ASP A 211 10.14 -19.96 -8.41
CA ASP A 211 11.20 -20.73 -7.73
C ASP A 211 12.14 -19.81 -6.93
N VAL A 212 12.47 -18.64 -7.46
CA VAL A 212 13.27 -17.63 -6.74
C VAL A 212 12.52 -17.14 -5.49
N ILE A 213 11.21 -16.92 -5.57
CA ILE A 213 10.37 -16.58 -4.42
C ILE A 213 10.35 -17.72 -3.39
N SER A 214 10.21 -18.96 -3.84
CA SER A 214 10.23 -20.14 -2.98
C SER A 214 11.56 -20.30 -2.26
N GLY A 215 12.68 -20.13 -2.96
CA GLY A 215 14.03 -20.11 -2.36
C GLY A 215 14.18 -19.02 -1.31
N TYR A 216 13.66 -17.83 -1.56
CA TYR A 216 13.63 -16.75 -0.56
C TYR A 216 12.81 -17.14 0.68
N ARG A 217 11.63 -17.74 0.52
CA ARG A 217 10.80 -18.17 1.66
C ARG A 217 11.40 -19.32 2.42
N THR A 218 12.21 -20.16 1.78
CA THR A 218 13.03 -21.16 2.45
C THR A 218 14.01 -20.52 3.43
N LEU A 219 14.60 -19.37 3.06
CA LEU A 219 15.53 -18.63 3.92
C LEU A 219 14.82 -17.81 5.02
N THR A 220 13.67 -17.24 4.72
CA THR A 220 13.02 -16.21 5.56
C THR A 220 11.72 -16.64 6.21
N GLY A 221 11.23 -17.82 5.92
CA GLY A 221 9.97 -18.36 6.43
C GLY A 221 8.81 -18.29 5.45
N LYS A 222 7.89 -19.24 5.56
CA LYS A 222 6.69 -19.33 4.74
C LYS A 222 5.71 -18.20 5.01
N SER A 223 4.97 -17.79 3.97
CA SER A 223 3.81 -16.92 4.14
C SER A 223 2.64 -17.70 4.71
N GLN A 224 1.96 -17.14 5.70
CA GLN A 224 0.76 -17.77 6.28
C GLN A 224 -0.47 -17.58 5.38
N ILE A 225 -1.47 -18.45 5.52
CA ILE A 225 -2.79 -18.21 4.93
C ILE A 225 -3.55 -17.24 5.83
N MET A 226 -3.89 -16.05 5.30
CA MET A 226 -4.70 -15.10 6.04
C MET A 226 -6.10 -15.66 6.35
N PRO A 227 -6.78 -15.20 7.40
CA PRO A 227 -8.18 -15.55 7.60
C PRO A 227 -9.00 -15.27 6.33
N LYS A 228 -9.93 -16.15 5.99
CA LYS A 228 -10.72 -16.01 4.76
C LYS A 228 -11.46 -14.68 4.69
N TRP A 229 -11.99 -14.19 5.81
CA TRP A 229 -12.65 -12.91 5.91
C TRP A 229 -11.73 -11.71 5.57
N ALA A 230 -10.42 -11.84 5.74
CA ALA A 230 -9.45 -10.81 5.34
C ALA A 230 -9.38 -10.62 3.81
N MET A 231 -9.79 -11.63 3.02
CA MET A 231 -9.87 -11.55 1.56
C MET A 231 -11.11 -10.79 1.07
N GLY A 232 -12.10 -10.55 1.94
CA GLY A 232 -13.28 -9.74 1.67
C GLY A 232 -12.98 -8.24 1.70
N TYR A 233 -14.03 -7.44 1.81
CA TYR A 233 -13.92 -5.98 1.86
C TYR A 233 -13.79 -5.48 3.31
N TRP A 234 -12.94 -4.45 3.50
CA TRP A 234 -12.75 -3.76 4.77
C TRP A 234 -13.12 -2.29 4.62
N GLN A 235 -13.93 -1.82 5.54
CA GLN A 235 -14.21 -0.39 5.66
C GLN A 235 -13.44 0.20 6.83
N SER A 236 -12.64 1.18 6.53
CA SER A 236 -11.88 1.99 7.47
C SER A 236 -12.03 3.47 7.13
N ARG A 237 -11.77 4.34 8.07
CA ARG A 237 -11.57 5.78 7.87
C ARG A 237 -10.77 6.38 9.02
N GLU A 238 -10.11 7.48 8.80
CA GLU A 238 -9.64 8.37 9.86
C GLU A 238 -10.76 9.37 10.20
N LYS A 239 -11.53 9.19 11.31
CA LYS A 239 -11.66 7.99 12.13
C LYS A 239 -13.11 7.84 12.56
N TYR A 240 -13.50 6.67 12.99
CA TYR A 240 -14.75 6.50 13.71
C TYR A 240 -14.55 7.01 15.15
N ASN A 241 -15.31 8.02 15.55
CA ASN A 241 -15.10 8.70 16.82
C ASN A 241 -15.91 8.09 17.96
N THR A 242 -16.94 7.29 17.65
CA THR A 242 -17.84 6.73 18.65
C THR A 242 -18.23 5.29 18.31
N ARG A 243 -18.62 4.56 19.34
CA ARG A 243 -19.26 3.24 19.21
C ARG A 243 -20.43 3.26 18.22
N GLU A 244 -21.27 4.29 18.28
CA GLU A 244 -22.45 4.42 17.43
C GLU A 244 -22.06 4.56 15.95
N GLU A 245 -21.03 5.34 15.63
CA GLU A 245 -20.54 5.47 14.25
C GLU A 245 -20.07 4.12 13.69
N VAL A 246 -19.38 3.31 14.49
CA VAL A 246 -18.92 1.98 14.09
C VAL A 246 -20.09 1.06 13.79
N LEU A 247 -21.02 0.94 14.75
CA LEU A 247 -22.15 0.02 14.65
C LEU A 247 -23.13 0.43 13.55
N SER A 248 -23.46 1.72 13.43
CA SER A 248 -24.37 2.22 12.38
C SER A 248 -23.77 2.05 10.99
N THR A 249 -22.45 2.23 10.81
CA THR A 249 -21.80 2.02 9.54
C THR A 249 -21.90 0.55 9.10
N LEU A 250 -21.56 -0.40 9.96
CA LEU A 250 -21.69 -1.83 9.62
C LEU A 250 -23.12 -2.22 9.31
N LYS A 251 -24.08 -1.72 10.12
CA LYS A 251 -25.51 -1.92 9.90
C LYS A 251 -25.96 -1.39 8.53
N GLU A 252 -25.51 -0.20 8.14
CA GLU A 252 -25.82 0.42 6.84
C GLU A 252 -25.32 -0.46 5.66
N PHE A 253 -24.12 -1.04 5.76
CA PHE A 253 -23.64 -2.01 4.75
C PHE A 253 -24.58 -3.20 4.62
N ARG A 254 -25.04 -3.77 5.74
CA ARG A 254 -25.98 -4.91 5.75
C ARG A 254 -27.34 -4.53 5.16
N GLU A 255 -27.90 -3.38 5.56
CA GLU A 255 -29.19 -2.89 5.05
C GLU A 255 -29.16 -2.60 3.55
N ARG A 256 -28.04 -2.07 3.03
CA ARG A 256 -27.84 -1.84 1.61
C ARG A 256 -27.45 -3.08 0.83
N GLN A 257 -27.24 -4.21 1.47
CA GLN A 257 -26.77 -5.45 0.88
C GLN A 257 -25.43 -5.26 0.10
N ILE A 258 -24.53 -4.49 0.69
CA ILE A 258 -23.16 -4.31 0.20
C ILE A 258 -22.26 -5.22 1.05
N PRO A 259 -21.54 -6.16 0.42
CA PRO A 259 -20.69 -7.09 1.15
C PRO A 259 -19.59 -6.40 1.96
N ILE A 260 -19.36 -6.88 3.17
CA ILE A 260 -18.28 -6.44 4.05
C ILE A 260 -17.96 -7.51 5.09
N ASP A 261 -16.70 -7.73 5.39
CA ASP A 261 -16.25 -8.58 6.49
C ASP A 261 -15.70 -7.78 7.67
N ASN A 262 -14.91 -6.75 7.43
CA ASN A 262 -14.10 -6.10 8.45
C ASN A 262 -14.40 -4.60 8.56
N ILE A 263 -14.72 -4.14 9.76
CA ILE A 263 -14.72 -2.72 10.09
C ILE A 263 -13.50 -2.40 10.95
N VAL A 264 -12.87 -1.25 10.71
CA VAL A 264 -11.57 -0.90 11.28
C VAL A 264 -11.70 0.36 12.13
N ILE A 265 -11.24 0.30 13.38
CA ILE A 265 -11.12 1.46 14.26
C ILE A 265 -9.66 1.92 14.24
N ASP A 266 -9.47 3.17 13.84
CA ASP A 266 -8.17 3.83 13.76
C ASP A 266 -7.73 4.40 15.12
N TRP A 267 -6.64 5.17 15.14
CA TRP A 267 -6.04 5.76 16.32
C TRP A 267 -7.00 6.69 17.08
N LEU A 268 -6.64 7.02 18.34
CA LEU A 268 -7.39 7.86 19.26
C LEU A 268 -8.79 7.28 19.62
N HIS A 269 -8.90 5.97 19.73
CA HIS A 269 -10.07 5.34 20.36
C HIS A 269 -9.94 5.29 21.90
N TRP A 270 -8.80 5.67 22.43
CA TRP A 270 -8.48 5.88 23.85
C TRP A 270 -8.75 7.33 24.28
N GLU A 271 -8.70 7.63 25.57
CA GLU A 271 -8.73 9.00 26.07
C GLU A 271 -7.54 9.81 25.55
N GLN A 272 -7.77 11.09 25.26
CA GLN A 272 -6.82 11.93 24.51
C GLN A 272 -5.37 11.93 25.06
N ASP A 273 -5.20 11.82 26.38
CA ASP A 273 -3.91 11.83 27.08
C ASP A 273 -3.39 10.43 27.43
N SER A 274 -4.01 9.38 26.90
CA SER A 274 -3.79 7.99 27.33
C SER A 274 -3.30 7.08 26.20
N TRP A 275 -2.54 7.62 25.23
CA TRP A 275 -1.95 6.81 24.17
C TRP A 275 -1.06 5.69 24.74
N GLY A 276 -1.36 4.44 24.39
CA GLY A 276 -0.67 3.25 24.91
C GLY A 276 -1.29 2.65 26.18
N SER A 277 -2.40 3.19 26.68
CA SER A 277 -3.16 2.56 27.80
C SER A 277 -3.79 1.22 27.41
N HIS A 278 -3.99 0.98 26.13
CA HIS A 278 -4.74 -0.16 25.57
C HIS A 278 -6.18 -0.25 26.11
N GLU A 279 -6.80 0.90 26.28
CA GLU A 279 -8.19 1.03 26.74
C GLU A 279 -8.99 1.90 25.79
N PHE A 280 -10.30 1.64 25.69
CA PHE A 280 -11.20 2.52 24.96
C PHE A 280 -11.64 3.69 25.85
N ASP A 281 -11.82 4.87 25.24
CA ASP A 281 -12.41 6.03 25.88
C ASP A 281 -13.87 5.69 26.32
N PRO A 282 -14.18 5.73 27.62
CA PRO A 282 -15.48 5.27 28.11
C PRO A 282 -16.66 6.16 27.70
N GLU A 283 -16.41 7.43 27.36
CA GLU A 283 -17.47 8.34 26.88
C GLU A 283 -17.83 8.07 25.42
N ARG A 284 -16.81 7.87 24.57
CA ARG A 284 -16.99 7.68 23.13
C ARG A 284 -17.27 6.23 22.76
N PHE A 285 -16.71 5.30 23.49
CA PHE A 285 -16.86 3.85 23.28
C PHE A 285 -17.33 3.15 24.55
N PRO A 286 -18.53 3.50 25.07
CA PRO A 286 -19.07 2.81 26.23
C PRO A 286 -19.30 1.33 25.92
N ASP A 287 -19.01 0.45 26.89
CA ASP A 287 -19.15 -0.99 26.76
C ASP A 287 -18.45 -1.54 25.49
N PRO A 288 -17.11 -1.49 25.39
CA PRO A 288 -16.40 -1.94 24.20
C PRO A 288 -16.58 -3.43 23.93
N LYS A 289 -16.79 -4.26 24.95
CA LYS A 289 -17.11 -5.68 24.78
C LYS A 289 -18.45 -5.86 24.06
N GLY A 290 -19.49 -5.16 24.49
CA GLY A 290 -20.81 -5.20 23.84
C GLY A 290 -20.78 -4.60 22.42
N MET A 291 -19.88 -3.66 22.14
CA MET A 291 -19.64 -3.19 20.76
C MET A 291 -19.09 -4.32 19.87
N VAL A 292 -18.06 -5.02 20.32
CA VAL A 292 -17.47 -6.15 19.58
C VAL A 292 -18.49 -7.27 19.39
N ASP A 293 -19.24 -7.64 20.44
CA ASP A 293 -20.29 -8.64 20.35
C ASP A 293 -21.39 -8.25 19.35
N SER A 294 -21.73 -6.97 19.26
CA SER A 294 -22.70 -6.46 18.29
C SER A 294 -22.15 -6.53 16.85
N ILE A 295 -20.85 -6.25 16.64
CA ILE A 295 -20.19 -6.43 15.36
C ILE A 295 -20.24 -7.90 14.93
N HIS A 296 -19.88 -8.81 15.82
CA HIS A 296 -19.93 -10.25 15.57
C HIS A 296 -21.36 -10.75 15.30
N ALA A 297 -22.36 -10.22 16.02
CA ALA A 297 -23.77 -10.54 15.77
C ALA A 297 -24.25 -10.10 14.37
N MET A 298 -23.65 -9.07 13.80
CA MET A 298 -23.86 -8.65 12.42
C MET A 298 -22.95 -9.37 11.42
N ASN A 299 -22.26 -10.44 11.84
CA ASN A 299 -21.28 -11.19 11.05
C ASN A 299 -20.16 -10.31 10.50
N GLY A 300 -19.73 -9.31 11.26
CA GLY A 300 -18.56 -8.48 10.99
C GLY A 300 -17.36 -8.94 11.82
N ARG A 301 -16.18 -8.44 11.45
CA ARG A 301 -14.93 -8.56 12.20
C ARG A 301 -14.42 -7.17 12.56
N LEU A 302 -13.63 -7.09 13.61
CA LEU A 302 -13.06 -5.83 14.08
C LEU A 302 -11.55 -5.89 14.08
N MET A 303 -10.92 -4.97 13.32
CA MET A 303 -9.51 -4.64 13.43
C MET A 303 -9.38 -3.31 14.17
N ILE A 304 -8.41 -3.20 15.09
CA ILE A 304 -8.09 -1.93 15.75
C ILE A 304 -6.64 -1.53 15.54
N SER A 305 -6.40 -0.21 15.51
CA SER A 305 -5.07 0.36 15.46
C SER A 305 -4.37 0.22 16.81
N VAL A 306 -3.17 -0.37 16.81
CA VAL A 306 -2.30 -0.51 17.97
C VAL A 306 -0.91 -0.01 17.61
N TRP A 307 -0.59 1.19 18.05
CA TRP A 307 0.72 1.76 17.86
C TRP A 307 1.67 1.26 18.93
N PRO A 308 2.95 1.02 18.61
CA PRO A 308 3.97 0.72 19.62
C PRO A 308 4.45 1.99 20.36
N LYS A 309 3.57 2.98 20.51
CA LYS A 309 3.80 4.31 21.11
C LYS A 309 3.08 4.42 22.44
N PHE A 310 3.71 5.08 23.40
CA PHE A 310 3.18 5.25 24.75
C PHE A 310 3.41 6.69 25.23
N TYR A 311 2.40 7.30 25.85
CA TYR A 311 2.59 8.55 26.59
C TYR A 311 3.23 8.30 27.94
N ALA A 312 4.17 9.17 28.33
CA ALA A 312 4.93 9.06 29.57
C ALA A 312 4.07 9.06 30.85
N THR A 313 2.82 9.50 30.75
CA THR A 313 1.84 9.50 31.84
C THR A 313 1.19 8.15 32.08
N THR A 314 1.16 7.26 31.07
CA THR A 314 0.47 5.97 31.17
C THR A 314 1.24 4.97 32.04
N ASP A 315 0.51 4.08 32.70
CA ASP A 315 1.13 3.03 33.51
C ASP A 315 1.90 2.02 32.65
N HIS A 316 1.42 1.75 31.43
CA HIS A 316 2.13 0.91 30.47
C HIS A 316 3.48 1.48 30.05
N PHE A 317 3.60 2.81 29.88
CA PHE A 317 4.89 3.45 29.65
C PHE A 317 5.84 3.21 30.83
N LYS A 318 5.37 3.47 32.04
CA LYS A 318 6.19 3.34 33.27
C LYS A 318 6.70 1.90 33.45
N GLU A 319 5.86 0.91 33.12
CA GLU A 319 6.23 -0.49 33.19
C GLU A 319 7.39 -0.86 32.24
N PHE A 320 7.42 -0.30 31.03
CA PHE A 320 8.55 -0.42 30.11
C PHE A 320 9.77 0.39 30.57
N ASP A 321 9.55 1.60 31.04
CA ASP A 321 10.60 2.55 31.41
C ASP A 321 11.40 2.05 32.61
N GLU A 322 10.74 1.52 33.64
CA GLU A 322 11.38 0.91 34.82
C GLU A 322 12.33 -0.25 34.46
N LYS A 323 12.10 -0.91 33.33
CA LYS A 323 12.92 -2.02 32.83
C LYS A 323 13.99 -1.57 31.84
N GLY A 324 14.02 -0.27 31.49
CA GLY A 324 14.92 0.28 30.48
C GLY A 324 14.58 -0.11 29.04
N TRP A 325 13.33 -0.46 28.76
CA TRP A 325 12.85 -0.90 27.46
C TRP A 325 12.12 0.18 26.65
N MET A 326 12.20 1.44 27.09
CA MET A 326 11.63 2.60 26.41
C MET A 326 12.74 3.47 25.80
N TYR A 327 12.61 3.87 24.54
CA TYR A 327 13.55 4.83 23.94
C TYR A 327 13.48 6.18 24.67
N GLN A 328 14.64 6.73 25.08
CA GLN A 328 14.70 7.84 26.01
C GLN A 328 14.93 9.21 25.37
N GLN A 329 15.44 9.26 24.13
CA GLN A 329 15.88 10.53 23.55
C GLN A 329 14.72 11.54 23.40
N ALA A 330 13.55 11.07 22.95
CA ALA A 330 12.36 11.92 22.82
C ALA A 330 11.93 12.56 24.16
N ILE A 331 12.05 11.79 25.25
CA ILE A 331 11.70 12.27 26.59
C ILE A 331 12.73 13.31 27.08
N ARG A 332 14.05 13.04 26.92
CA ARG A 332 15.12 13.99 27.26
C ARG A 332 15.00 15.31 26.51
N ASP A 333 14.68 15.25 25.24
CA ASP A 333 14.52 16.42 24.37
C ASP A 333 13.14 17.08 24.47
N SER A 334 12.28 16.56 25.35
CA SER A 334 10.93 17.06 25.59
C SER A 334 10.08 17.16 24.33
N ILE A 335 10.19 16.15 23.46
CA ILE A 335 9.43 16.08 22.20
C ILE A 335 7.96 15.81 22.50
N LYS A 336 7.13 16.79 22.22
CA LYS A 336 5.67 16.67 22.28
C LYS A 336 5.11 16.33 20.92
N ASP A 337 4.04 15.56 20.92
CA ASP A 337 3.30 15.26 19.68
C ASP A 337 2.28 16.36 19.33
N TRP A 338 1.44 16.07 18.32
CA TRP A 338 0.45 17.01 17.76
C TRP A 338 -0.93 16.93 18.41
N VAL A 339 -1.13 16.02 19.37
CA VAL A 339 -2.46 15.76 19.94
C VAL A 339 -2.74 16.76 21.07
N GLY A 340 -3.88 17.45 21.00
CA GLY A 340 -4.30 18.41 22.03
C GLY A 340 -3.22 19.45 22.38
N PRO A 341 -2.81 19.56 23.65
CA PRO A 341 -1.74 20.47 24.07
C PRO A 341 -0.33 19.95 23.73
N GLY A 342 -0.23 18.74 23.16
CA GLY A 342 1.01 18.00 22.97
C GLY A 342 1.45 17.20 24.19
N TYR A 343 1.70 15.91 24.00
CA TYR A 343 2.08 14.98 25.06
C TYR A 343 3.46 14.41 24.82
N LEU A 344 4.20 14.18 25.90
CA LEU A 344 5.48 13.46 25.86
C LEU A 344 5.21 11.97 25.70
N GLY A 345 5.94 11.35 24.78
CA GLY A 345 5.81 9.93 24.54
C GLY A 345 7.00 9.35 23.79
N SER A 346 7.07 8.04 23.77
CA SER A 346 8.10 7.31 23.04
C SER A 346 7.59 5.94 22.59
N PHE A 347 8.48 5.18 21.96
CA PHE A 347 8.23 3.82 21.49
C PHE A 347 9.04 2.84 22.36
N TYR A 348 8.50 1.63 22.58
CA TYR A 348 9.26 0.59 23.26
C TYR A 348 10.32 -0.02 22.34
N ASP A 349 11.37 -0.57 22.93
CA ASP A 349 12.43 -1.26 22.18
C ASP A 349 11.98 -2.66 21.78
N ALA A 350 11.43 -2.80 20.58
CA ALA A 350 10.96 -4.08 20.06
C ALA A 350 12.09 -5.10 19.78
N TYR A 351 13.36 -4.69 19.82
CA TYR A 351 14.50 -5.59 19.69
C TYR A 351 14.78 -6.40 20.95
N ASP A 352 14.27 -5.96 22.10
CA ASP A 352 14.33 -6.76 23.34
C ASP A 352 13.20 -7.79 23.37
N ALA A 353 13.55 -9.06 23.59
CA ALA A 353 12.60 -10.17 23.58
C ALA A 353 11.59 -10.12 24.73
N ASP A 354 12.00 -9.63 25.91
CA ASP A 354 11.11 -9.53 27.07
C ASP A 354 10.22 -8.27 26.95
N ALA A 355 10.70 -7.22 26.31
CA ALA A 355 9.88 -6.07 25.96
C ALA A 355 8.78 -6.48 24.96
N ARG A 356 9.05 -7.32 23.97
CA ARG A 356 8.02 -7.88 23.06
C ARG A 356 6.94 -8.67 23.83
N LYS A 357 7.35 -9.50 24.79
CA LYS A 357 6.41 -10.26 25.63
C LYS A 357 5.53 -9.32 26.48
N LEU A 358 6.11 -8.26 27.01
CA LEU A 358 5.37 -7.25 27.78
C LEU A 358 4.36 -6.52 26.89
N PHE A 359 4.74 -6.13 25.67
CA PHE A 359 3.82 -5.48 24.73
C PHE A 359 2.59 -6.36 24.45
N TRP A 360 2.82 -7.64 24.13
CA TRP A 360 1.70 -8.56 23.94
C TRP A 360 0.89 -8.75 25.21
N LYS A 361 1.55 -8.88 26.37
CA LYS A 361 0.84 -9.03 27.67
C LYS A 361 -0.13 -7.89 27.92
N GLN A 362 0.28 -6.64 27.69
CA GLN A 362 -0.59 -5.47 27.85
C GLN A 362 -1.80 -5.53 26.89
N MET A 363 -1.59 -5.92 25.63
CA MET A 363 -2.69 -6.14 24.68
C MET A 363 -3.58 -7.31 25.09
N GLN A 364 -2.99 -8.41 25.57
CA GLN A 364 -3.71 -9.58 26.03
C GLN A 364 -4.59 -9.29 27.23
N ASP A 365 -4.13 -8.47 28.16
CA ASP A 365 -4.89 -8.15 29.37
C ASP A 365 -6.05 -7.17 29.12
N HIS A 366 -5.93 -6.31 28.12
CA HIS A 366 -6.88 -5.20 27.89
C HIS A 366 -7.75 -5.38 26.63
N TYR A 367 -7.16 -5.61 25.46
CA TYR A 367 -7.89 -5.67 24.19
C TYR A 367 -8.33 -7.09 23.81
N TYR A 368 -7.48 -8.08 24.03
CA TYR A 368 -7.77 -9.44 23.56
C TYR A 368 -9.04 -10.04 24.15
N PRO A 369 -9.39 -9.84 25.46
CA PRO A 369 -10.61 -10.35 26.05
C PRO A 369 -11.89 -9.74 25.49
N LEU A 370 -11.79 -8.60 24.80
CA LEU A 370 -12.93 -7.96 24.14
C LEU A 370 -13.36 -8.72 22.87
N GLY A 371 -12.51 -9.60 22.33
CA GLY A 371 -12.79 -10.37 21.13
C GLY A 371 -12.33 -9.70 19.84
N ILE A 372 -11.35 -8.80 19.90
CA ILE A 372 -10.74 -8.18 18.71
C ILE A 372 -10.21 -9.25 17.76
N ASP A 373 -10.43 -9.08 16.45
CA ASP A 373 -10.12 -10.09 15.44
C ASP A 373 -8.76 -9.88 14.77
N ALA A 374 -8.28 -8.65 14.69
CA ALA A 374 -7.02 -8.32 14.00
C ALA A 374 -6.39 -7.03 14.53
N TRP A 375 -5.11 -6.83 14.22
CA TRP A 375 -4.29 -5.78 14.77
C TRP A 375 -3.64 -4.94 13.65
N TRP A 376 -3.83 -3.63 13.72
CA TRP A 376 -3.21 -2.67 12.81
C TRP A 376 -2.03 -1.99 13.51
N MET A 377 -0.81 -2.42 13.15
CA MET A 377 0.46 -1.90 13.66
C MET A 377 0.86 -0.65 12.88
N ASP A 378 0.20 0.46 13.13
CA ASP A 378 0.54 1.72 12.50
C ASP A 378 1.84 2.31 13.08
N ALA A 379 2.51 3.17 12.33
CA ALA A 379 3.74 3.88 12.68
C ALA A 379 4.91 3.00 13.16
N SER A 380 4.96 1.75 12.72
CA SER A 380 6.01 0.79 13.09
C SER A 380 7.34 0.99 12.34
N GLU A 381 7.68 2.21 11.94
CA GLU A 381 8.99 2.58 11.35
C GLU A 381 10.15 2.60 12.37
N PRO A 382 10.08 2.96 13.65
CA PRO A 382 9.09 3.68 14.44
C PRO A 382 9.04 5.18 14.15
N ASN A 383 7.84 5.76 14.19
CA ASN A 383 7.63 7.18 13.89
C ASN A 383 7.44 8.03 15.15
N ILE A 384 8.53 8.41 15.79
CA ILE A 384 8.49 9.25 17.02
C ILE A 384 8.28 10.72 16.66
N ARG A 385 8.98 11.22 15.65
CA ARG A 385 8.84 12.58 15.12
C ARG A 385 9.00 12.60 13.62
N ASP A 386 7.98 13.10 12.94
CA ASP A 386 8.00 13.28 11.51
C ASP A 386 8.95 14.40 11.07
N CYS A 387 9.34 14.36 9.79
CA CYS A 387 10.03 15.46 9.11
C CYS A 387 11.32 15.93 9.79
N THR A 388 12.04 15.04 10.46
CA THR A 388 13.40 15.28 10.96
C THR A 388 14.44 14.62 10.06
N ASP A 389 15.72 15.05 10.21
CA ASP A 389 16.81 14.36 9.52
C ASP A 389 16.97 12.91 9.99
N LEU A 390 17.52 12.07 9.11
CA LEU A 390 17.63 10.63 9.35
C LEU A 390 18.51 10.31 10.58
N GLN A 391 19.55 11.09 10.83
CA GLN A 391 20.40 10.87 12.00
C GLN A 391 19.62 11.06 13.30
N TYR A 392 18.82 12.13 13.37
CA TYR A 392 18.00 12.37 14.56
C TYR A 392 16.91 11.31 14.75
N ARG A 393 16.32 10.79 13.67
CA ARG A 393 15.41 9.63 13.77
C ARG A 393 16.09 8.43 14.39
N LYS A 394 17.33 8.13 14.01
CA LYS A 394 18.11 7.05 14.61
C LYS A 394 18.45 7.31 16.08
N ASP A 395 18.75 8.56 16.43
CA ASP A 395 18.99 8.98 17.83
C ASP A 395 17.73 8.80 18.69
N LEU A 396 16.55 9.14 18.14
CA LEU A 396 15.26 8.97 18.83
C LEU A 396 14.90 7.50 19.08
N CYS A 397 15.37 6.58 18.23
CA CYS A 397 15.03 5.15 18.24
C CYS A 397 16.19 4.25 18.68
N GLY A 398 16.98 4.72 19.62
CA GLY A 398 18.11 3.91 20.07
C GLY A 398 18.85 4.43 21.31
N PRO A 399 19.89 3.68 21.72
CA PRO A 399 20.32 2.41 21.18
C PRO A 399 19.26 1.32 21.38
N THR A 400 19.25 0.29 20.50
CA THR A 400 18.39 -0.89 20.63
C THR A 400 19.06 -1.92 21.55
N ALA A 401 18.31 -2.90 22.03
CA ALA A 401 18.85 -4.03 22.81
C ALA A 401 19.93 -4.82 22.06
N LEU A 402 19.92 -4.80 20.72
CA LEU A 402 20.91 -5.49 19.88
C LEU A 402 22.14 -4.62 19.55
N GLY A 403 22.08 -3.30 19.81
CA GLY A 403 23.15 -2.37 19.50
C GLY A 403 22.69 -1.05 18.88
N PRO A 404 23.59 -0.34 18.18
CA PRO A 404 23.30 1.00 17.67
C PRO A 404 22.20 0.99 16.59
N SER A 405 21.37 2.05 16.60
CA SER A 405 20.27 2.22 15.63
C SER A 405 20.75 2.19 14.18
N ALA A 406 21.92 2.76 13.87
CA ALA A 406 22.50 2.71 12.53
C ALA A 406 22.61 1.28 11.98
N LYS A 407 22.76 0.27 12.86
CA LYS A 407 22.84 -1.14 12.47
C LYS A 407 21.48 -1.83 12.40
N PHE A 408 20.50 -1.44 13.23
CA PHE A 408 19.28 -2.23 13.47
C PHE A 408 17.97 -1.50 13.13
N PHE A 409 18.01 -0.21 12.81
CA PHE A 409 16.85 0.67 12.70
C PHE A 409 15.71 0.13 11.78
N ASN A 410 16.05 -0.49 10.65
CA ASN A 410 15.07 -0.86 9.61
C ASN A 410 14.18 -2.07 9.95
N ALA A 411 14.54 -2.88 10.93
CA ALA A 411 13.83 -4.13 11.22
C ALA A 411 12.73 -4.00 12.29
N TYR A 412 12.43 -2.79 12.75
CA TYR A 412 11.49 -2.57 13.84
C TYR A 412 10.12 -3.20 13.60
N ALA A 413 9.55 -3.01 12.40
CA ALA A 413 8.25 -3.60 12.05
C ALA A 413 8.25 -5.13 12.12
N LEU A 414 9.36 -5.78 11.74
CA LEU A 414 9.51 -7.22 11.84
C LEU A 414 9.47 -7.68 13.30
N MET A 415 10.21 -6.99 14.19
CA MET A 415 10.26 -7.30 15.62
C MET A 415 8.91 -7.06 16.31
N ASN A 416 8.23 -5.97 15.94
CA ASN A 416 6.90 -5.67 16.47
C ASN A 416 5.83 -6.65 15.97
N ALA A 417 5.93 -7.12 14.74
CA ALA A 417 5.06 -8.19 14.21
C ALA A 417 5.26 -9.51 14.96
N GLU A 418 6.51 -9.89 15.25
CA GLU A 418 6.84 -11.06 16.06
C GLU A 418 6.19 -10.99 17.45
N ALA A 419 6.23 -9.81 18.09
CA ALA A 419 5.62 -9.62 19.41
C ALA A 419 4.14 -10.02 19.45
N ILE A 420 3.36 -9.58 18.47
CA ILE A 420 1.92 -9.86 18.43
C ILE A 420 1.65 -11.29 17.92
N TYR A 421 2.34 -11.70 16.86
CA TYR A 421 2.15 -13.04 16.27
C TYR A 421 2.45 -14.15 17.26
N ASP A 422 3.63 -14.14 17.87
CA ASP A 422 4.05 -15.17 18.83
C ASP A 422 3.22 -15.09 20.12
N GLY A 423 2.89 -13.87 20.55
CA GLY A 423 2.05 -13.65 21.71
C GLY A 423 0.66 -14.25 21.53
N GLN A 424 -0.04 -13.94 20.46
CA GLN A 424 -1.37 -14.49 20.19
C GLN A 424 -1.35 -15.99 19.94
N ARG A 425 -0.37 -16.49 19.16
CA ARG A 425 -0.18 -17.93 18.95
C ARG A 425 0.08 -18.67 20.26
N GLY A 426 0.77 -18.05 21.19
CA GLY A 426 1.03 -18.62 22.52
C GLY A 426 -0.23 -18.76 23.38
N VAL A 427 -1.20 -17.87 23.23
CA VAL A 427 -2.46 -17.87 23.99
C VAL A 427 -3.54 -18.71 23.32
N GLU A 428 -3.67 -18.59 22.00
CA GLU A 428 -4.69 -19.28 21.20
C GLU A 428 -4.05 -19.83 19.91
N PRO A 429 -3.34 -20.97 20.00
CA PRO A 429 -2.47 -21.47 18.92
C PRO A 429 -3.23 -21.81 17.64
N ASP A 430 -4.52 -22.09 17.74
CA ASP A 430 -5.33 -22.49 16.59
C ASP A 430 -5.97 -21.30 15.85
N LYS A 431 -6.18 -20.15 16.50
CA LYS A 431 -6.78 -18.98 15.86
C LYS A 431 -5.77 -18.25 14.95
N ARG A 432 -6.12 -18.00 13.71
CA ARG A 432 -5.27 -17.25 12.78
C ARG A 432 -5.04 -15.82 13.29
N VAL A 433 -3.77 -15.44 13.33
CA VAL A 433 -3.34 -14.06 13.56
C VAL A 433 -3.50 -13.28 12.27
N PHE A 434 -3.88 -12.01 12.37
CA PHE A 434 -3.86 -11.11 11.24
C PHE A 434 -3.36 -9.73 11.65
N LEU A 435 -2.28 -9.30 10.98
CA LEU A 435 -1.59 -8.05 11.22
C LEU A 435 -1.58 -7.19 9.95
N LEU A 436 -1.68 -5.87 10.13
CA LEU A 436 -1.46 -4.89 9.09
C LEU A 436 -0.38 -3.91 9.57
N THR A 437 0.67 -3.66 8.78
CA THR A 437 1.75 -2.73 9.12
C THR A 437 2.11 -1.80 7.97
N ARG A 438 2.50 -0.56 8.29
CA ARG A 438 2.94 0.46 7.32
C ARG A 438 4.36 0.21 6.80
N SER A 439 5.18 -0.51 7.55
CA SER A 439 6.56 -0.79 7.20
C SER A 439 6.78 -2.27 6.90
N GLY A 440 7.55 -2.57 5.85
CA GLY A 440 7.94 -3.93 5.50
C GLY A 440 9.42 -4.21 5.76
N PHE A 441 9.73 -5.47 6.03
CA PHE A 441 11.09 -5.97 6.13
C PHE A 441 11.15 -7.42 5.65
N ALA A 442 12.31 -7.90 5.20
CA ALA A 442 12.48 -9.28 4.75
C ALA A 442 12.07 -10.27 5.84
N GLY A 443 11.22 -11.24 5.50
CA GLY A 443 10.70 -12.23 6.43
C GLY A 443 9.38 -11.88 7.13
N LEU A 444 8.84 -10.68 6.90
CA LEU A 444 7.58 -10.24 7.52
C LEU A 444 6.39 -11.17 7.21
N GLN A 445 6.39 -11.82 6.04
CA GLN A 445 5.33 -12.73 5.61
C GLN A 445 5.10 -13.91 6.57
N ARG A 446 6.11 -14.32 7.36
CA ARG A 446 5.98 -15.43 8.30
C ARG A 446 5.12 -15.14 9.53
N TYR A 447 4.87 -13.85 9.80
CA TYR A 447 4.08 -13.40 10.95
C TYR A 447 2.65 -13.00 10.59
N SER A 448 2.04 -13.62 9.58
CA SER A 448 0.67 -13.31 9.14
C SER A 448 0.42 -11.82 8.92
N THR A 449 1.38 -11.15 8.29
CA THR A 449 1.36 -9.70 8.16
C THR A 449 1.10 -9.25 6.73
N ALA A 450 0.14 -8.37 6.58
CA ALA A 450 -0.07 -7.56 5.38
C ALA A 450 0.58 -6.19 5.53
N THR A 451 0.85 -5.54 4.40
CA THR A 451 1.38 -4.18 4.35
C THR A 451 0.47 -3.26 3.54
N TRP A 452 0.53 -1.95 3.82
CA TRP A 452 -0.06 -0.93 2.97
C TRP A 452 0.94 0.19 2.73
N SER A 453 0.67 1.02 1.73
CA SER A 453 1.59 2.05 1.24
C SER A 453 1.63 3.35 2.07
N GLY A 454 0.97 3.37 3.24
CA GLY A 454 0.95 4.55 4.13
C GLY A 454 0.02 5.66 3.63
N ASP A 455 0.27 6.86 4.12
CA ASP A 455 -0.59 8.04 3.98
C ASP A 455 -0.42 8.72 2.62
N ILE A 456 -0.84 8.03 1.56
CA ILE A 456 -0.74 8.51 0.17
C ILE A 456 -1.74 9.63 -0.12
N ALA A 457 -1.43 10.48 -1.10
CA ALA A 457 -2.29 11.59 -1.46
C ALA A 457 -3.46 11.17 -2.36
N THR A 458 -4.55 11.91 -2.28
CA THR A 458 -5.75 11.76 -3.11
C THR A 458 -5.52 12.36 -4.49
N ARG A 459 -4.63 11.73 -5.26
CA ARG A 459 -4.21 12.22 -6.57
C ARG A 459 -4.05 11.07 -7.56
N TRP A 460 -4.23 11.37 -8.83
CA TRP A 460 -4.12 10.41 -9.93
C TRP A 460 -2.71 9.84 -10.07
N GLU A 461 -1.68 10.68 -9.90
CA GLU A 461 -0.29 10.22 -9.91
C GLU A 461 0.05 9.31 -8.73
N ASP A 462 -0.52 9.54 -7.55
CA ASP A 462 -0.38 8.64 -6.41
C ASP A 462 -1.07 7.30 -6.67
N MET A 463 -2.30 7.32 -7.21
CA MET A 463 -2.98 6.09 -7.61
C MET A 463 -2.17 5.27 -8.63
N LYS A 464 -1.63 5.94 -9.66
CA LYS A 464 -0.76 5.28 -10.66
C LYS A 464 0.45 4.63 -10.00
N ALA A 465 1.11 5.33 -9.08
CA ALA A 465 2.28 4.82 -8.37
C ALA A 465 1.98 3.58 -7.52
N GLN A 466 0.74 3.44 -7.02
CA GLN A 466 0.33 2.27 -6.23
C GLN A 466 0.35 0.97 -7.02
N ILE A 467 0.15 1.00 -8.34
CA ILE A 467 0.17 -0.20 -9.17
C ILE A 467 1.56 -0.84 -9.10
N SER A 468 2.59 -0.10 -9.47
CA SER A 468 3.98 -0.59 -9.42
C SER A 468 4.48 -0.82 -7.98
N ALA A 469 4.01 -0.06 -7.01
CA ALA A 469 4.34 -0.27 -5.60
C ALA A 469 3.87 -1.64 -5.10
N GLY A 470 2.62 -2.01 -5.36
CA GLY A 470 2.07 -3.32 -5.01
C GLY A 470 2.82 -4.48 -5.68
N LEU A 471 3.16 -4.32 -6.97
CA LEU A 471 3.95 -5.30 -7.72
C LEU A 471 5.35 -5.49 -7.12
N ASN A 472 6.02 -4.41 -6.74
CA ASN A 472 7.34 -4.47 -6.12
C ASN A 472 7.31 -5.11 -4.73
N PHE A 473 6.28 -4.84 -3.92
CA PHE A 473 6.08 -5.55 -2.66
C PHE A 473 5.90 -7.06 -2.87
N ALA A 474 5.08 -7.45 -3.83
CA ALA A 474 4.81 -8.84 -4.15
C ALA A 474 6.08 -9.59 -4.55
N VAL A 475 6.87 -9.08 -5.51
CA VAL A 475 8.16 -9.70 -5.91
C VAL A 475 9.21 -9.62 -4.80
N SER A 476 9.08 -8.75 -3.81
CA SER A 476 9.94 -8.76 -2.62
C SER A 476 9.60 -9.88 -1.64
N GLY A 477 8.60 -10.73 -1.94
CA GLY A 477 8.23 -11.90 -1.16
C GLY A 477 7.17 -11.66 -0.09
N ILE A 478 6.57 -10.45 -0.02
CA ILE A 478 5.44 -10.12 0.86
C ILE A 478 4.15 -10.17 0.01
N PRO A 479 3.36 -11.25 0.07
CA PRO A 479 2.28 -11.50 -0.89
C PRO A 479 1.00 -10.72 -0.60
N TYR A 480 0.78 -10.30 0.64
CA TYR A 480 -0.42 -9.59 1.06
C TYR A 480 -0.16 -8.10 1.17
N TRP A 481 -0.74 -7.35 0.26
CA TRP A 481 -0.58 -5.92 0.15
C TRP A 481 -1.93 -5.24 -0.11
N THR A 482 -2.06 -4.03 0.37
CA THR A 482 -3.19 -3.14 0.12
C THR A 482 -2.71 -1.69 0.06
N MET A 483 -3.64 -0.77 -0.06
CA MET A 483 -3.44 0.67 -0.06
C MET A 483 -4.66 1.35 0.54
N ASP A 484 -4.58 2.65 0.78
CA ASP A 484 -5.74 3.45 1.14
C ASP A 484 -6.52 3.79 -0.14
N ILE A 485 -7.59 3.04 -0.42
CA ILE A 485 -8.45 3.31 -1.57
C ILE A 485 -9.06 4.70 -1.42
N GLY A 486 -8.88 5.52 -2.46
CA GLY A 486 -9.27 6.92 -2.49
C GLY A 486 -8.19 7.88 -1.97
N GLY A 487 -7.03 7.37 -1.52
CA GLY A 487 -5.97 8.13 -0.87
C GLY A 487 -6.28 8.50 0.58
N PHE A 488 -5.24 8.68 1.40
CA PHE A 488 -5.40 9.08 2.81
C PHE A 488 -5.48 10.60 2.95
N CYS A 489 -4.44 11.31 2.46
CA CYS A 489 -4.33 12.77 2.54
C CYS A 489 -5.21 13.42 1.46
N VAL A 490 -6.22 14.18 1.87
CA VAL A 490 -7.20 14.77 0.94
C VAL A 490 -6.88 16.23 0.65
N GLU A 491 -6.82 16.58 -0.64
CA GLU A 491 -6.74 17.99 -1.04
C GLU A 491 -7.97 18.78 -0.58
N ASN A 492 -7.75 20.01 -0.10
CA ASN A 492 -8.82 20.89 0.38
C ASN A 492 -9.92 21.14 -0.66
N ARG A 493 -9.61 21.12 -1.97
CA ARG A 493 -10.60 21.29 -3.03
C ARG A 493 -11.67 20.20 -3.04
N TYR A 494 -11.31 18.94 -2.74
CA TYR A 494 -12.27 17.84 -2.64
C TYR A 494 -13.11 17.94 -1.37
N VAL A 495 -12.50 18.33 -0.25
CA VAL A 495 -13.23 18.63 1.00
C VAL A 495 -14.29 19.71 0.76
N ALA A 496 -13.89 20.83 0.14
CA ALA A 496 -14.79 21.93 -0.18
C ALA A 496 -15.91 21.50 -1.15
N GLY A 497 -15.58 20.70 -2.16
CA GLY A 497 -16.55 20.15 -3.11
C GLY A 497 -17.61 19.26 -2.44
N GLN A 498 -17.20 18.39 -1.54
CA GLN A 498 -18.12 17.55 -0.77
C GLN A 498 -19.03 18.40 0.15
N MET A 499 -18.45 19.37 0.84
CA MET A 499 -19.21 20.27 1.72
C MET A 499 -20.24 21.11 0.95
N GLU A 500 -19.88 21.62 -0.23
CA GLU A 500 -20.79 22.33 -1.12
C GLU A 500 -21.95 21.43 -1.57
N PHE A 501 -21.63 20.20 -2.00
CA PHE A 501 -22.63 19.23 -2.40
C PHE A 501 -23.59 18.90 -1.24
N ASN A 502 -23.06 18.64 -0.05
CA ASN A 502 -23.89 18.34 1.13
C ASN A 502 -24.83 19.50 1.49
N LYS A 503 -24.41 20.74 1.24
CA LYS A 503 -25.20 21.94 1.54
C LYS A 503 -26.21 22.29 0.45
N THR A 504 -25.88 22.09 -0.80
CA THR A 504 -26.64 22.66 -1.95
C THR A 504 -27.23 21.61 -2.90
N GLY A 505 -26.72 20.36 -2.84
CA GLY A 505 -27.00 19.32 -3.82
C GLY A 505 -26.33 19.52 -5.18
N ARG A 506 -25.47 20.55 -5.31
CA ARG A 506 -24.78 20.86 -6.58
C ARG A 506 -23.41 20.21 -6.63
N GLU A 507 -23.13 19.54 -7.74
CA GLU A 507 -21.81 19.00 -8.04
C GLU A 507 -20.96 20.07 -8.74
N ASN A 508 -19.84 20.44 -8.12
CA ASN A 508 -18.80 21.21 -8.81
C ASN A 508 -17.80 20.28 -9.51
N ALA A 509 -16.82 20.85 -10.22
CA ALA A 509 -15.84 20.09 -10.98
C ALA A 509 -14.96 19.20 -10.08
N ASP A 510 -14.54 19.73 -8.93
CA ASP A 510 -13.70 19.00 -7.98
C ASP A 510 -14.43 17.80 -7.37
N TYR A 511 -15.72 17.95 -7.07
CA TYR A 511 -16.51 16.84 -6.53
C TYR A 511 -16.78 15.75 -7.58
N LYS A 512 -16.94 16.10 -8.85
CA LYS A 512 -17.04 15.13 -9.95
C LYS A 512 -15.74 14.35 -10.13
N GLU A 513 -14.61 15.04 -10.06
CA GLU A 513 -13.29 14.42 -10.12
C GLU A 513 -13.07 13.50 -8.91
N TRP A 514 -13.41 13.92 -7.70
CA TRP A 514 -13.37 13.12 -6.49
C TRP A 514 -14.12 11.79 -6.63
N ARG A 515 -15.34 11.83 -7.16
CA ARG A 515 -16.14 10.62 -7.43
C ARG A 515 -15.48 9.70 -8.42
N GLU A 516 -14.95 10.24 -9.53
CA GLU A 516 -14.29 9.43 -10.56
C GLU A 516 -12.99 8.82 -10.02
N LEU A 517 -12.19 9.59 -9.29
CA LEU A 517 -10.96 9.08 -8.66
C LEU A 517 -11.26 7.90 -7.72
N ASN A 518 -12.26 8.04 -6.85
CA ASN A 518 -12.67 6.95 -5.98
C ASN A 518 -13.20 5.77 -6.77
N THR A 519 -14.01 5.97 -7.80
CA THR A 519 -14.51 4.90 -8.67
C THR A 519 -13.36 4.08 -9.24
N ARG A 520 -12.37 4.75 -9.85
CA ARG A 520 -11.20 4.09 -10.47
C ARG A 520 -10.31 3.40 -9.43
N TRP A 521 -10.19 3.99 -8.26
CA TRP A 521 -9.39 3.39 -7.19
C TRP A 521 -10.04 2.14 -6.58
N TYR A 522 -11.37 2.15 -6.41
CA TYR A 522 -12.11 0.94 -5.99
C TYR A 522 -12.04 -0.17 -7.05
N GLN A 523 -12.14 0.17 -8.34
CA GLN A 523 -11.97 -0.78 -9.43
C GLN A 523 -10.60 -1.48 -9.36
N PHE A 524 -9.54 -0.71 -9.14
CA PHE A 524 -8.20 -1.25 -8.94
C PHE A 524 -8.10 -2.07 -7.65
N GLY A 525 -8.57 -1.53 -6.54
CA GLY A 525 -8.48 -2.16 -5.22
C GLY A 525 -9.15 -3.53 -5.12
N ALA A 526 -10.23 -3.74 -5.89
CA ALA A 526 -10.92 -5.03 -5.93
C ALA A 526 -10.03 -6.19 -6.44
N PHE A 527 -8.95 -5.87 -7.17
CA PHE A 527 -7.97 -6.83 -7.69
C PHE A 527 -6.59 -6.71 -7.00
N CYS A 528 -6.54 -6.12 -5.82
CA CYS A 528 -5.40 -6.22 -4.92
C CYS A 528 -5.51 -7.47 -4.04
N PRO A 529 -4.41 -7.99 -3.48
CA PRO A 529 -4.47 -9.11 -2.54
C PRO A 529 -5.46 -8.88 -1.40
N LEU A 530 -5.50 -7.65 -0.86
CA LEU A 530 -6.49 -7.22 0.14
C LEU A 530 -7.24 -5.98 -0.36
N PHE A 531 -8.52 -5.88 0.00
CA PHE A 531 -9.44 -4.87 -0.50
C PHE A 531 -9.95 -3.98 0.64
N ARG A 532 -9.33 -2.80 0.82
CA ARG A 532 -9.53 -1.90 1.96
C ARG A 532 -9.71 -0.45 1.51
N ALA A 533 -10.81 0.18 1.92
CA ALA A 533 -10.96 1.64 1.83
C ALA A 533 -10.53 2.31 3.13
N HIS A 534 -9.81 3.42 3.04
CA HIS A 534 -9.37 4.21 4.19
C HIS A 534 -9.00 5.64 3.77
N GLY A 535 -9.11 6.59 4.69
CA GLY A 535 -8.59 7.95 4.53
C GLY A 535 -9.35 8.99 5.36
N GLN A 536 -8.84 10.23 5.29
CA GLN A 536 -9.45 11.40 5.89
C GLN A 536 -10.77 11.76 5.21
N TYR A 537 -11.56 12.64 5.83
CA TYR A 537 -12.77 13.18 5.22
C TYR A 537 -12.46 13.86 3.87
N PRO A 538 -13.29 13.66 2.82
CA PRO A 538 -14.58 12.95 2.73
C PRO A 538 -14.45 11.44 2.86
N TYR A 539 -15.36 10.82 3.60
CA TYR A 539 -15.30 9.40 3.92
C TYR A 539 -15.62 8.49 2.73
N ARG A 540 -15.08 7.25 2.77
CA ARG A 540 -15.07 6.32 1.63
C ARG A 540 -16.20 5.29 1.65
N GLU A 541 -17.10 5.30 2.63
CA GLU A 541 -18.33 4.51 2.54
C GLU A 541 -19.07 4.94 1.27
N VAL A 542 -19.48 3.97 0.46
CA VAL A 542 -19.95 4.26 -0.91
C VAL A 542 -21.09 5.29 -0.97
N TRP A 543 -21.97 5.28 0.00
CA TRP A 543 -23.09 6.26 0.09
C TRP A 543 -22.64 7.66 0.47
N ASN A 544 -21.46 7.82 1.04
CA ASN A 544 -20.86 9.12 1.31
C ASN A 544 -20.16 9.69 0.07
N ILE A 545 -19.73 8.84 -0.86
CA ILE A 545 -19.12 9.25 -2.12
C ILE A 545 -20.19 9.62 -3.15
N ALA A 546 -21.22 8.78 -3.29
CA ALA A 546 -22.29 8.98 -4.26
C ALA A 546 -23.62 8.37 -3.80
N PRO A 547 -24.77 8.93 -4.20
CA PRO A 547 -26.07 8.36 -3.93
C PRO A 547 -26.30 7.07 -4.73
N ALA A 548 -27.17 6.20 -4.19
CA ALA A 548 -27.60 5.00 -4.90
C ALA A 548 -28.13 5.32 -6.31
N GLY A 549 -27.75 4.54 -7.29
CA GLY A 549 -28.07 4.74 -8.70
C GLY A 549 -27.09 5.62 -9.47
N HIS A 550 -26.21 6.36 -8.80
CA HIS A 550 -25.13 7.07 -9.48
C HIS A 550 -24.09 6.09 -10.05
N PRO A 551 -23.49 6.31 -11.23
CA PRO A 551 -22.48 5.41 -11.82
C PRO A 551 -21.34 5.06 -10.89
N CYS A 552 -20.86 5.99 -10.08
CA CYS A 552 -19.83 5.76 -9.05
C CYS A 552 -20.31 4.72 -8.02
N TYR A 553 -21.50 4.92 -7.43
CA TYR A 553 -22.08 3.98 -6.48
C TYR A 553 -22.24 2.59 -7.09
N ASN A 554 -22.83 2.53 -8.28
CA ASN A 554 -23.07 1.27 -8.99
C ASN A 554 -21.78 0.51 -9.27
N SER A 555 -20.73 1.21 -9.71
CA SER A 555 -19.42 0.61 -9.98
C SER A 555 -18.78 0.06 -8.70
N ILE A 556 -18.74 0.83 -7.63
CA ILE A 556 -18.15 0.40 -6.35
C ILE A 556 -18.88 -0.84 -5.82
N VAL A 557 -20.20 -0.82 -5.82
CA VAL A 557 -21.01 -1.97 -5.37
C VAL A 557 -20.81 -3.20 -6.27
N TYR A 558 -20.73 -3.00 -7.59
CA TYR A 558 -20.46 -4.08 -8.53
C TYR A 558 -19.14 -4.79 -8.23
N TYR A 559 -18.04 -4.05 -8.10
CA TYR A 559 -16.73 -4.65 -7.84
C TYR A 559 -16.62 -5.24 -6.43
N THR A 560 -17.32 -4.66 -5.45
CA THR A 560 -17.41 -5.26 -4.12
C THR A 560 -18.11 -6.61 -4.16
N LYS A 561 -19.26 -6.72 -4.85
CA LYS A 561 -19.96 -8.00 -5.04
C LYS A 561 -19.13 -9.00 -5.86
N LEU A 562 -18.50 -8.54 -6.95
CA LEU A 562 -17.63 -9.38 -7.76
C LEU A 562 -16.49 -9.99 -6.96
N ARG A 563 -15.88 -9.23 -6.04
CA ARG A 563 -14.84 -9.72 -5.11
C ARG A 563 -15.32 -10.93 -4.32
N TYR A 564 -16.56 -10.90 -3.82
CA TYR A 564 -17.14 -12.02 -3.07
C TYR A 564 -17.54 -13.19 -3.95
N ASN A 565 -18.05 -12.95 -5.15
CA ASN A 565 -18.30 -14.04 -6.10
C ASN A 565 -17.01 -14.74 -6.52
N MET A 566 -15.89 -14.02 -6.57
CA MET A 566 -14.58 -14.59 -6.90
C MET A 566 -13.88 -15.21 -5.67
N MET A 567 -14.51 -15.29 -4.50
CA MET A 567 -13.90 -15.81 -3.29
C MET A 567 -13.32 -17.24 -3.45
N PRO A 568 -13.96 -18.19 -4.15
CA PRO A 568 -13.34 -19.48 -4.41
C PRO A 568 -12.02 -19.39 -5.17
N TYR A 569 -11.89 -18.49 -6.13
CA TYR A 569 -10.65 -18.21 -6.84
C TYR A 569 -9.62 -17.54 -5.92
N ILE A 570 -9.99 -16.45 -5.25
CA ILE A 570 -9.10 -15.63 -4.43
C ILE A 570 -8.56 -16.42 -3.23
N TYR A 571 -9.42 -17.19 -2.56
CA TYR A 571 -8.99 -17.97 -1.40
C TYR A 571 -8.12 -19.17 -1.79
N SER A 572 -8.31 -19.73 -2.98
CA SER A 572 -7.39 -20.72 -3.55
C SER A 572 -6.01 -20.12 -3.81
N LEU A 573 -5.92 -18.87 -4.29
CA LEU A 573 -4.64 -18.17 -4.41
C LEU A 573 -3.98 -17.94 -3.04
N ALA A 574 -4.76 -17.64 -2.01
CA ALA A 574 -4.25 -17.54 -0.63
C ALA A 574 -3.68 -18.87 -0.13
N GLY A 575 -4.33 -20.00 -0.42
CA GLY A 575 -3.79 -21.35 -0.17
C GLY A 575 -2.46 -21.57 -0.90
N MET A 576 -2.36 -21.17 -2.15
CA MET A 576 -1.13 -21.29 -2.95
C MET A 576 0.03 -20.48 -2.37
N THR A 577 -0.21 -19.36 -1.68
CA THR A 577 0.87 -18.58 -1.03
C THR A 577 1.60 -19.38 0.04
N TYR A 578 0.91 -20.27 0.74
CA TYR A 578 1.48 -21.12 1.77
C TYR A 578 2.06 -22.43 1.19
N PHE A 579 1.29 -23.13 0.35
CA PHE A 579 1.68 -24.46 -0.15
C PHE A 579 2.69 -24.41 -1.30
N ASN A 580 2.62 -23.36 -2.14
CA ASN A 580 3.41 -23.23 -3.36
C ASN A 580 4.26 -21.96 -3.42
N ASP A 581 4.34 -21.20 -2.33
CA ASP A 581 5.05 -19.91 -2.27
C ASP A 581 4.59 -18.89 -3.35
N TYR A 582 3.32 -18.98 -3.75
CA TYR A 582 2.75 -18.24 -4.85
C TYR A 582 2.62 -16.73 -4.56
N THR A 583 2.66 -15.92 -5.62
CA THR A 583 2.48 -14.48 -5.60
C THR A 583 1.14 -14.11 -6.23
N ILE A 584 0.23 -13.48 -5.47
CA ILE A 584 -1.16 -13.21 -5.92
C ILE A 584 -1.20 -12.08 -6.95
N MET A 585 -0.56 -10.95 -6.65
CA MET A 585 -0.45 -9.78 -7.54
C MET A 585 0.90 -9.83 -8.25
N ARG A 586 0.89 -10.08 -9.56
CA ARG A 586 2.07 -10.48 -10.33
C ARG A 586 2.39 -9.47 -11.43
N PRO A 587 3.60 -8.90 -11.49
CA PRO A 587 4.02 -8.17 -12.67
C PRO A 587 4.02 -9.11 -13.90
N LEU A 588 3.67 -8.57 -15.07
CA LEU A 588 3.58 -9.39 -16.30
C LEU A 588 4.85 -10.17 -16.61
N VAL A 589 6.01 -9.64 -16.24
CA VAL A 589 7.31 -10.29 -16.46
C VAL A 589 7.46 -11.62 -15.72
N MET A 590 6.70 -11.90 -14.66
CA MET A 590 6.75 -13.19 -13.97
C MET A 590 6.17 -14.32 -14.82
N ASP A 591 5.06 -14.04 -15.52
CA ASP A 591 4.34 -15.06 -16.29
C ASP A 591 4.73 -15.06 -17.78
N PHE A 592 5.28 -13.96 -18.29
CA PHE A 592 5.59 -13.73 -19.70
C PHE A 592 7.06 -13.34 -19.92
N THR A 593 7.98 -13.99 -19.20
CA THR A 593 9.43 -13.66 -19.17
C THR A 593 10.07 -13.68 -20.56
N ALA A 594 9.58 -14.50 -21.49
CA ALA A 594 10.08 -14.58 -22.86
C ALA A 594 9.67 -13.38 -23.74
N ASP A 595 8.69 -12.59 -23.32
CA ASP A 595 8.22 -11.41 -24.04
C ASP A 595 8.92 -10.15 -23.52
N ALA A 596 9.92 -9.65 -24.25
CA ALA A 596 10.69 -8.48 -23.85
C ALA A 596 9.84 -7.20 -23.69
N ASN A 597 8.67 -7.11 -24.32
CA ASN A 597 7.80 -5.95 -24.21
C ASN A 597 7.21 -5.76 -22.82
N VAL A 598 7.11 -6.83 -22.02
CA VAL A 598 6.56 -6.74 -20.66
C VAL A 598 7.55 -6.29 -19.59
N ASN A 599 8.85 -6.25 -19.89
CA ASN A 599 9.91 -6.00 -18.91
C ASN A 599 9.72 -4.73 -18.08
N ASN A 600 9.16 -3.68 -18.66
CA ASN A 600 9.00 -2.38 -18.04
C ASN A 600 7.52 -1.95 -17.87
N ILE A 601 6.58 -2.87 -18.00
CA ILE A 601 5.16 -2.56 -17.79
C ILE A 601 4.87 -2.57 -16.29
N GLY A 602 4.66 -1.40 -15.71
CA GLY A 602 4.36 -1.20 -14.29
C GLY A 602 2.92 -0.78 -14.00
N ASP A 603 2.05 -0.75 -15.01
CA ASP A 603 0.66 -0.28 -14.92
C ASP A 603 -0.40 -1.31 -15.39
N GLN A 604 0.06 -2.55 -15.60
CA GLN A 604 -0.75 -3.74 -15.85
C GLN A 604 -0.17 -4.90 -15.06
N PHE A 605 -1.01 -5.82 -14.61
CA PHE A 605 -0.56 -6.96 -13.82
C PHE A 605 -1.50 -8.15 -13.94
N MET A 606 -1.01 -9.34 -13.56
CA MET A 606 -1.84 -10.52 -13.37
C MET A 606 -2.34 -10.59 -11.92
N PHE A 607 -3.62 -10.82 -11.74
CA PHE A 607 -4.24 -11.19 -10.47
C PHE A 607 -4.46 -12.70 -10.44
N GLY A 608 -3.54 -13.41 -9.80
CA GLY A 608 -3.43 -14.86 -9.96
C GLY A 608 -3.02 -15.25 -11.38
N SER A 609 -3.32 -16.48 -11.76
CA SER A 609 -2.94 -17.04 -13.08
C SER A 609 -3.89 -16.67 -14.22
N ALA A 610 -5.08 -16.14 -13.92
CA ALA A 610 -6.13 -16.01 -14.91
C ALA A 610 -6.36 -14.57 -15.40
N LEU A 611 -6.30 -13.58 -14.53
CA LEU A 611 -6.85 -12.25 -14.78
C LEU A 611 -5.74 -11.21 -14.99
N MET A 612 -5.72 -10.58 -16.18
CA MET A 612 -4.91 -9.38 -16.43
C MET A 612 -5.74 -8.13 -16.14
N VAL A 613 -5.20 -7.27 -15.29
CA VAL A 613 -5.84 -6.06 -14.78
C VAL A 613 -5.09 -4.83 -15.32
N ALA A 614 -5.81 -3.87 -15.88
CA ALA A 614 -5.26 -2.64 -16.43
C ALA A 614 -5.96 -1.41 -15.83
N PRO A 615 -5.55 -0.92 -14.64
CA PRO A 615 -6.19 0.20 -13.95
C PRO A 615 -6.20 1.49 -14.77
N VAL A 616 -7.26 2.28 -14.64
CA VAL A 616 -7.40 3.61 -15.25
C VAL A 616 -7.03 4.66 -14.21
N TYR A 617 -6.02 5.47 -14.49
CA TYR A 617 -5.41 6.40 -13.54
C TYR A 617 -5.33 7.83 -14.07
N GLU A 618 -6.23 8.20 -14.98
CA GLU A 618 -6.35 9.57 -15.51
C GLU A 618 -7.80 10.05 -15.44
N TYR A 619 -7.99 11.27 -14.96
CA TYR A 619 -9.32 11.88 -14.89
C TYR A 619 -9.95 12.02 -16.27
N GLY A 620 -11.19 11.61 -16.39
CA GLY A 620 -11.96 11.70 -17.64
C GLY A 620 -11.57 10.68 -18.71
N ALA A 621 -10.58 9.82 -18.48
CA ALA A 621 -10.23 8.78 -19.45
C ALA A 621 -11.38 7.77 -19.64
N ARG A 622 -11.65 7.42 -20.89
CA ARG A 622 -12.66 6.45 -21.30
C ARG A 622 -12.07 5.35 -22.20
N SER A 623 -10.76 5.40 -22.37
CA SER A 623 -9.95 4.38 -23.04
C SER A 623 -8.54 4.43 -22.47
N ARG A 624 -7.79 3.36 -22.63
CA ARG A 624 -6.35 3.32 -22.36
C ARG A 624 -5.65 2.32 -23.27
N GLU A 625 -4.35 2.47 -23.42
CA GLU A 625 -3.54 1.46 -24.08
C GLU A 625 -3.33 0.26 -23.15
N VAL A 626 -3.47 -0.94 -23.69
CA VAL A 626 -3.19 -2.22 -23.03
C VAL A 626 -2.29 -3.05 -23.93
N TYR A 627 -1.21 -3.57 -23.36
CA TYR A 627 -0.38 -4.56 -24.02
C TYR A 627 -0.90 -5.96 -23.69
N PHE A 628 -1.08 -6.78 -24.70
CA PHE A 628 -1.49 -8.17 -24.58
C PHE A 628 -0.27 -9.07 -24.80
N PRO A 629 0.28 -9.72 -23.75
CA PRO A 629 1.45 -10.60 -23.89
C PRO A 629 1.29 -11.69 -24.94
N ALA A 630 2.39 -12.01 -25.64
CA ALA A 630 2.37 -12.77 -26.88
C ALA A 630 2.14 -14.28 -26.70
N SER A 631 2.35 -14.85 -25.52
CA SER A 631 2.35 -16.31 -25.31
C SER A 631 0.97 -16.94 -25.20
N CYS A 632 -0.09 -16.14 -25.18
CA CYS A 632 -1.48 -16.61 -25.15
C CYS A 632 -2.42 -15.58 -25.79
N GLY A 633 -3.64 -16.04 -26.10
CA GLY A 633 -4.75 -15.16 -26.41
C GLY A 633 -5.51 -14.73 -25.16
N TRP A 634 -6.39 -13.77 -25.30
CA TRP A 634 -7.07 -13.10 -24.21
C TRP A 634 -8.56 -12.97 -24.49
N TYR A 635 -9.35 -13.02 -23.45
CA TYR A 635 -10.79 -12.80 -23.51
C TYR A 635 -11.15 -11.57 -22.68
N ASP A 636 -11.89 -10.64 -23.27
CA ASP A 636 -12.50 -9.56 -22.50
C ASP A 636 -13.40 -10.15 -21.41
N PHE A 637 -13.15 -9.77 -20.16
CA PHE A 637 -13.83 -10.33 -19.01
C PHE A 637 -15.36 -10.16 -19.06
N TYR A 638 -15.81 -9.00 -19.51
CA TYR A 638 -17.22 -8.66 -19.48
C TYR A 638 -18.01 -9.25 -20.66
N SER A 639 -17.45 -9.22 -21.84
CA SER A 639 -18.11 -9.64 -23.07
C SER A 639 -17.75 -11.03 -23.56
N GLY A 640 -16.63 -11.59 -23.09
CA GLY A 640 -16.07 -12.84 -23.60
C GLY A 640 -15.46 -12.73 -25.00
N LYS A 641 -15.32 -11.53 -25.57
CA LYS A 641 -14.67 -11.33 -26.86
C LYS A 641 -13.19 -11.65 -26.80
N TYR A 642 -12.72 -12.32 -27.86
CA TYR A 642 -11.32 -12.71 -27.96
C TYR A 642 -10.44 -11.60 -28.52
N VAL A 643 -9.20 -11.55 -28.01
CA VAL A 643 -8.12 -10.65 -28.41
C VAL A 643 -6.83 -11.46 -28.59
N ASP A 644 -6.18 -11.34 -29.74
CA ASP A 644 -4.88 -11.99 -29.97
C ASP A 644 -3.79 -11.37 -29.10
N GLY A 645 -2.83 -12.20 -28.63
CA GLY A 645 -1.65 -11.75 -27.93
C GLY A 645 -0.60 -11.11 -28.84
N GLY A 646 0.46 -10.54 -28.27
CA GLY A 646 1.59 -9.95 -28.99
C GLY A 646 1.31 -8.57 -29.57
N GLN A 647 0.33 -7.84 -29.06
CA GLN A 647 -0.06 -6.54 -29.58
C GLN A 647 -0.43 -5.53 -28.49
N LYS A 648 -0.38 -4.28 -28.82
CA LYS A 648 -0.83 -3.17 -28.00
C LYS A 648 -2.06 -2.54 -28.63
N LEU A 649 -3.14 -2.43 -27.87
CA LEU A 649 -4.40 -1.89 -28.34
C LEU A 649 -4.90 -0.77 -27.42
N THR A 650 -5.58 0.20 -28.00
CA THR A 650 -6.41 1.12 -27.25
C THR A 650 -7.76 0.43 -26.99
N VAL A 651 -8.06 0.20 -25.71
CA VAL A 651 -9.29 -0.47 -25.29
C VAL A 651 -10.24 0.49 -24.60
N ASP A 652 -11.53 0.23 -24.68
CA ASP A 652 -12.56 1.01 -23.99
C ASP A 652 -12.41 0.86 -22.48
N ALA A 653 -12.53 1.96 -21.76
CA ALA A 653 -12.52 2.04 -20.31
C ALA A 653 -13.68 2.94 -19.83
N PRO A 654 -14.93 2.51 -20.00
CA PRO A 654 -16.08 3.30 -19.57
C PRO A 654 -15.99 3.61 -18.08
N TYR A 655 -16.66 4.64 -17.61
CA TYR A 655 -16.59 5.11 -16.22
C TYR A 655 -16.76 3.98 -15.19
N GLU A 656 -17.69 3.08 -15.44
CA GLU A 656 -18.10 2.03 -14.50
C GLU A 656 -17.25 0.75 -14.60
N ARG A 657 -16.29 0.66 -15.54
CA ARG A 657 -15.54 -0.58 -15.82
C ARG A 657 -14.05 -0.33 -15.90
N ILE A 658 -13.28 -1.22 -15.27
CA ILE A 658 -11.83 -1.33 -15.45
C ILE A 658 -11.56 -2.32 -16.59
N PRO A 659 -10.63 -2.05 -17.53
CA PRO A 659 -10.19 -3.06 -18.49
C PRO A 659 -9.64 -4.31 -17.77
N LEU A 660 -10.25 -5.45 -18.05
CA LEU A 660 -9.99 -6.73 -17.40
C LEU A 660 -10.09 -7.84 -18.45
N TYR A 661 -9.05 -8.69 -18.52
CA TYR A 661 -8.93 -9.75 -19.50
C TYR A 661 -8.56 -11.07 -18.84
N VAL A 662 -8.99 -12.17 -19.46
CA VAL A 662 -8.70 -13.52 -19.00
C VAL A 662 -7.87 -14.24 -20.04
N CYS A 663 -6.78 -14.91 -19.66
CA CYS A 663 -5.94 -15.63 -20.60
C CYS A 663 -6.55 -16.96 -21.04
N GLU A 664 -6.19 -17.41 -22.25
CA GLU A 664 -6.49 -18.77 -22.74
C GLU A 664 -5.98 -19.81 -21.74
N GLY A 665 -6.74 -20.90 -21.57
CA GLY A 665 -6.45 -21.98 -20.64
C GLY A 665 -6.89 -21.68 -19.19
N ALA A 666 -7.32 -20.47 -18.87
CA ALA A 666 -7.76 -20.15 -17.51
C ALA A 666 -9.04 -20.92 -17.13
N ILE A 667 -9.08 -21.36 -15.87
CA ILE A 667 -10.27 -21.93 -15.23
C ILE A 667 -10.56 -21.07 -14.01
N VAL A 668 -11.68 -20.34 -14.01
CA VAL A 668 -12.04 -19.39 -12.96
C VAL A 668 -13.28 -19.89 -12.22
N PRO A 669 -13.15 -20.31 -10.95
CA PRO A 669 -14.29 -20.66 -10.13
C PRO A 669 -14.99 -19.40 -9.59
N TYR A 670 -16.28 -19.34 -9.79
CA TYR A 670 -17.17 -18.26 -9.41
C TYR A 670 -18.24 -18.77 -8.45
N GLY A 671 -18.28 -18.19 -7.23
CA GLY A 671 -19.17 -18.62 -6.16
C GLY A 671 -20.48 -17.81 -6.06
N PRO A 672 -21.28 -18.09 -5.02
CA PRO A 672 -22.58 -17.44 -4.83
C PRO A 672 -22.44 -15.97 -4.38
N ASP A 673 -23.54 -15.22 -4.50
CA ASP A 673 -23.67 -13.91 -3.87
C ASP A 673 -23.66 -14.06 -2.35
N MET A 674 -22.83 -13.23 -1.68
CA MET A 674 -22.64 -13.24 -0.23
C MET A 674 -22.57 -11.82 0.32
N GLN A 675 -22.96 -11.65 1.59
CA GLN A 675 -22.82 -10.40 2.35
C GLN A 675 -21.56 -10.37 3.22
N TYR A 676 -20.99 -11.55 3.49
CA TYR A 676 -19.72 -11.75 4.19
C TYR A 676 -19.16 -13.12 3.78
N SER A 677 -17.87 -13.31 3.95
CA SER A 677 -17.14 -14.46 3.37
C SER A 677 -17.60 -15.84 3.85
N ASP A 678 -18.20 -15.91 5.03
CA ASP A 678 -18.68 -17.15 5.67
C ASP A 678 -20.21 -17.29 5.68
N GLU A 679 -20.94 -16.47 4.90
CA GLU A 679 -22.42 -16.46 4.93
C GLU A 679 -23.02 -17.79 4.54
N LYS A 680 -22.46 -18.43 3.54
CA LYS A 680 -22.95 -19.74 3.08
C LYS A 680 -21.80 -20.50 2.38
N PRO A 681 -21.83 -21.83 2.47
CA PRO A 681 -20.88 -22.64 1.74
C PRO A 681 -21.11 -22.53 0.24
N ALA A 682 -20.02 -22.64 -0.54
CA ALA A 682 -20.08 -22.63 -2.00
C ALA A 682 -20.58 -24.00 -2.55
N SER A 683 -21.84 -24.30 -2.28
CA SER A 683 -22.49 -25.55 -2.73
C SER A 683 -22.71 -25.59 -4.25
N GLU A 684 -22.74 -24.43 -4.90
CA GLU A 684 -22.78 -24.28 -6.33
C GLU A 684 -21.64 -23.34 -6.76
N ILE A 685 -20.80 -23.79 -7.69
CA ILE A 685 -19.70 -23.04 -8.27
C ILE A 685 -19.81 -23.08 -9.78
N THR A 686 -19.75 -21.92 -10.43
CA THR A 686 -19.60 -21.84 -11.88
C THR A 686 -18.12 -21.87 -12.24
N LEU A 687 -17.71 -22.81 -13.09
CA LEU A 687 -16.36 -22.90 -13.64
C LEU A 687 -16.37 -22.29 -15.04
N TYR A 688 -15.79 -21.10 -15.20
CA TYR A 688 -15.54 -20.53 -16.51
C TYR A 688 -14.25 -21.09 -17.08
N VAL A 689 -14.32 -21.78 -18.21
CA VAL A 689 -13.18 -22.40 -18.90
C VAL A 689 -12.92 -21.63 -20.19
N TYR A 690 -11.78 -20.95 -20.24
CA TYR A 690 -11.38 -20.15 -21.39
C TYR A 690 -10.54 -21.00 -22.34
N THR A 691 -11.11 -21.33 -23.51
CA THR A 691 -10.51 -22.27 -24.48
C THR A 691 -9.35 -21.64 -25.25
N GLY A 692 -8.64 -22.44 -26.03
CA GLY A 692 -7.52 -22.03 -26.89
C GLY A 692 -6.16 -22.54 -26.42
N LYS A 693 -6.10 -23.03 -25.17
CA LYS A 693 -4.89 -23.60 -24.56
C LYS A 693 -5.28 -24.57 -23.44
N ASP A 694 -4.44 -25.57 -23.18
CA ASP A 694 -4.55 -26.41 -22.00
C ASP A 694 -4.44 -25.55 -20.72
N GLY A 695 -5.16 -25.94 -19.68
CA GLY A 695 -5.17 -25.21 -18.44
C GLY A 695 -5.44 -26.06 -17.21
N ALA A 696 -5.06 -25.55 -16.05
CA ALA A 696 -5.30 -26.18 -14.77
C ALA A 696 -5.56 -25.15 -13.67
N PHE A 697 -6.35 -25.53 -12.69
CA PHE A 697 -6.55 -24.78 -11.46
C PHE A 697 -6.91 -25.74 -10.33
N THR A 698 -6.48 -25.44 -9.12
CA THR A 698 -6.82 -26.24 -7.94
C THR A 698 -7.63 -25.39 -6.97
N LEU A 699 -8.87 -25.81 -6.74
CA LEU A 699 -9.72 -25.21 -5.70
C LEU A 699 -9.21 -25.66 -4.33
N TYR A 700 -8.96 -24.70 -3.46
CA TYR A 700 -8.53 -24.91 -2.07
C TYR A 700 -9.63 -24.48 -1.10
N GLU A 701 -9.85 -25.29 -0.07
CA GLU A 701 -10.82 -25.03 0.99
C GLU A 701 -10.29 -25.52 2.34
N ASP A 702 -10.58 -24.78 3.40
CA ASP A 702 -10.35 -25.11 4.80
C ASP A 702 -11.42 -24.43 5.70
N GLU A 703 -11.21 -24.44 7.01
CA GLU A 703 -12.14 -23.82 7.97
C GLU A 703 -12.11 -22.27 7.94
N GLY A 704 -11.15 -21.63 7.26
CA GLY A 704 -11.05 -20.18 7.03
C GLY A 704 -10.56 -19.33 8.19
N VAL A 705 -10.53 -19.82 9.41
CA VAL A 705 -10.29 -19.01 10.63
C VAL A 705 -9.22 -19.56 11.56
N ASN A 706 -8.77 -20.78 11.33
CA ASN A 706 -7.80 -21.45 12.20
C ASN A 706 -6.59 -21.99 11.45
N TYR A 707 -5.60 -22.48 12.19
CA TYR A 707 -4.37 -23.06 11.64
C TYR A 707 -4.44 -24.58 11.43
N ASN A 708 -5.63 -25.17 11.39
CA ASN A 708 -5.78 -26.62 11.19
C ASN A 708 -5.23 -27.08 9.82
N TYR A 709 -5.12 -26.19 8.84
CA TYR A 709 -4.45 -26.49 7.58
C TYR A 709 -2.98 -26.89 7.77
N GLU A 710 -2.27 -26.37 8.78
CA GLU A 710 -0.91 -26.79 9.14
C GLU A 710 -0.86 -28.26 9.60
N LYS A 711 -2.00 -28.78 10.07
CA LYS A 711 -2.19 -30.16 10.52
C LYS A 711 -2.80 -31.07 9.42
N GLY A 712 -2.87 -30.58 8.18
CA GLY A 712 -3.44 -31.31 7.04
C GLY A 712 -4.96 -31.27 6.94
N GLN A 713 -5.65 -30.44 7.75
CA GLN A 713 -7.11 -30.29 7.68
C GLN A 713 -7.49 -29.22 6.65
N TYR A 714 -7.47 -29.61 5.40
CA TYR A 714 -7.91 -28.83 4.24
C TYR A 714 -8.28 -29.80 3.12
N ALA A 715 -8.94 -29.29 2.10
CA ALA A 715 -9.28 -30.07 0.92
C ALA A 715 -8.91 -29.33 -0.37
N THR A 716 -8.54 -30.09 -1.39
CA THR A 716 -8.29 -29.59 -2.74
C THR A 716 -9.07 -30.36 -3.78
N ILE A 717 -9.52 -29.67 -4.82
CA ILE A 717 -10.16 -30.27 -6.01
C ILE A 717 -9.41 -29.74 -7.24
N PRO A 718 -8.67 -30.59 -7.97
CA PRO A 718 -7.97 -30.16 -9.19
C PRO A 718 -8.92 -30.13 -10.38
N PHE A 719 -8.77 -29.10 -11.22
CA PHE A 719 -9.40 -28.97 -12.53
C PHE A 719 -8.33 -29.00 -13.60
N ALA A 720 -8.54 -29.74 -14.67
CA ALA A 720 -7.64 -29.80 -15.81
C ALA A 720 -8.44 -29.73 -17.12
N TYR A 721 -8.09 -28.81 -17.98
CA TYR A 721 -8.70 -28.64 -19.30
C TYR A 721 -7.70 -29.04 -20.38
N ASN A 722 -8.11 -29.94 -21.26
CA ASN A 722 -7.42 -30.31 -22.50
C ASN A 722 -8.11 -29.64 -23.69
N ASP A 723 -7.43 -28.69 -24.30
CA ASP A 723 -7.99 -27.90 -25.37
C ASP A 723 -8.18 -28.70 -26.66
N ALA A 724 -7.23 -29.57 -26.99
CA ALA A 724 -7.29 -30.40 -28.20
C ALA A 724 -8.48 -31.38 -28.19
N GLU A 725 -8.84 -31.89 -27.01
CA GLU A 725 -9.99 -32.76 -26.81
C GLU A 725 -11.27 -31.99 -26.47
N GLY A 726 -11.14 -30.73 -26.10
CA GLY A 726 -12.24 -29.90 -25.61
C GLY A 726 -12.84 -30.40 -24.29
N THR A 727 -12.07 -31.11 -23.46
CA THR A 727 -12.53 -31.77 -22.23
C THR A 727 -12.03 -31.09 -20.98
N LEU A 728 -12.93 -30.94 -19.99
CA LEU A 728 -12.57 -30.53 -18.61
C LEU A 728 -12.68 -31.77 -17.71
N VAL A 729 -11.62 -32.07 -16.99
CA VAL A 729 -11.61 -33.06 -15.91
C VAL A 729 -11.74 -32.32 -14.59
N ILE A 730 -12.75 -32.67 -13.81
CA ILE A 730 -12.89 -32.32 -12.40
C ILE A 730 -12.37 -33.54 -11.64
N GLY A 731 -11.17 -33.41 -11.08
CA GLY A 731 -10.48 -34.54 -10.42
C GLY A 731 -11.04 -34.86 -9.03
N ASP A 732 -10.55 -35.94 -8.45
CA ASP A 732 -10.94 -36.38 -7.12
C ASP A 732 -10.49 -35.37 -6.06
N ARG A 733 -11.36 -35.17 -5.05
CA ARG A 733 -11.03 -34.39 -3.87
C ARG A 733 -9.93 -35.06 -3.07
N THR A 734 -8.95 -34.29 -2.63
CA THR A 734 -7.90 -34.74 -1.71
C THR A 734 -8.02 -33.98 -0.39
N GLY A 735 -7.97 -34.71 0.73
CA GLY A 735 -8.08 -34.15 2.08
C GLY A 735 -9.51 -33.92 2.57
N ASP A 736 -9.61 -33.54 3.83
CA ASP A 736 -10.85 -33.21 4.50
C ASP A 736 -10.63 -32.22 5.65
N PHE A 737 -11.69 -31.58 6.09
CA PHE A 737 -11.70 -30.67 7.23
C PHE A 737 -13.09 -30.57 7.86
N PRO A 738 -13.22 -30.18 9.14
CA PRO A 738 -14.50 -30.02 9.80
C PRO A 738 -15.43 -29.05 9.06
N GLY A 739 -16.65 -29.45 8.77
CA GLY A 739 -17.64 -28.63 8.07
C GLY A 739 -17.51 -28.61 6.53
N MET A 740 -16.60 -29.41 5.97
CA MET A 740 -16.43 -29.54 4.52
C MET A 740 -17.74 -30.00 3.84
N LEU A 741 -18.07 -29.36 2.72
CA LEU A 741 -19.15 -29.84 1.85
C LEU A 741 -18.79 -31.20 1.26
N LYS A 742 -19.65 -32.18 1.47
CA LYS A 742 -19.48 -33.52 0.88
C LYS A 742 -19.90 -33.58 -0.58
N GLU A 743 -20.95 -32.84 -0.91
CA GLU A 743 -21.50 -32.77 -2.26
C GLU A 743 -21.60 -31.32 -2.72
N ARG A 744 -21.39 -31.08 -4.01
CA ARG A 744 -21.61 -29.77 -4.62
C ARG A 744 -22.02 -29.91 -6.10
N THR A 745 -22.42 -28.82 -6.68
CA THR A 745 -22.71 -28.71 -8.10
C THR A 745 -21.71 -27.77 -8.76
N PHE A 746 -21.12 -28.21 -9.86
CA PHE A 746 -20.37 -27.34 -10.75
C PHE A 746 -21.21 -27.04 -12.00
N ASN A 747 -21.29 -25.76 -12.34
CA ASN A 747 -21.84 -25.30 -13.60
C ASN A 747 -20.65 -24.93 -14.52
N VAL A 748 -20.36 -25.77 -15.53
CA VAL A 748 -19.20 -25.56 -16.41
C VAL A 748 -19.62 -24.74 -17.63
N VAL A 749 -19.03 -23.57 -17.79
CA VAL A 749 -19.26 -22.63 -18.90
C VAL A 749 -17.98 -22.52 -19.71
N LYS A 750 -18.01 -22.98 -20.99
CA LYS A 750 -16.90 -22.77 -21.93
C LYS A 750 -17.02 -21.40 -22.58
N VAL A 751 -15.93 -20.64 -22.58
CA VAL A 751 -15.76 -19.39 -23.30
C VAL A 751 -14.80 -19.62 -24.46
N SER A 752 -15.24 -19.41 -25.69
CA SER A 752 -14.43 -19.65 -26.90
C SER A 752 -14.53 -18.48 -27.87
N LYS A 753 -13.60 -18.44 -28.83
CA LYS A 753 -13.61 -17.42 -29.91
C LYS A 753 -14.95 -17.34 -30.64
N ASP A 754 -15.54 -18.51 -30.92
CA ASP A 754 -16.80 -18.63 -31.68
C ASP A 754 -18.05 -18.49 -30.79
N GLN A 755 -17.90 -18.66 -29.49
CA GLN A 755 -18.97 -18.59 -28.49
C GLN A 755 -18.55 -17.75 -27.29
N PRO A 756 -18.50 -16.41 -27.43
CA PRO A 756 -18.19 -15.54 -26.31
C PRO A 756 -19.29 -15.65 -25.24
N GLN A 757 -18.86 -15.76 -23.99
CA GLN A 757 -19.74 -15.86 -22.84
C GLN A 757 -19.34 -14.77 -21.83
N PRO A 758 -20.19 -13.78 -21.57
CA PRO A 758 -19.94 -12.77 -20.55
C PRO A 758 -19.85 -13.38 -19.15
N PHE A 759 -18.88 -12.93 -18.35
CA PHE A 759 -18.62 -13.49 -17.03
C PHE A 759 -19.74 -13.20 -16.01
N ASP A 760 -20.36 -12.04 -16.07
CA ASP A 760 -21.39 -11.60 -15.14
C ASP A 760 -22.83 -12.00 -15.54
N LEU A 761 -22.98 -12.68 -16.65
CA LEU A 761 -24.26 -13.29 -17.01
C LEU A 761 -24.37 -14.69 -16.40
N LYS A 762 -25.57 -15.05 -15.95
CA LYS A 762 -25.90 -16.43 -15.56
C LYS A 762 -25.94 -17.30 -16.82
N ALA A 763 -24.76 -17.55 -17.39
CA ALA A 763 -24.61 -18.38 -18.57
C ALA A 763 -25.06 -19.82 -18.27
N LYS A 764 -25.80 -20.42 -19.17
CA LYS A 764 -26.19 -21.84 -19.07
C LYS A 764 -24.98 -22.69 -19.45
N GLY A 765 -24.44 -23.39 -18.47
CA GLY A 765 -23.35 -24.35 -18.66
C GLY A 765 -23.82 -25.79 -18.51
N THR A 766 -22.87 -26.70 -18.58
CA THR A 766 -23.08 -28.11 -18.25
C THR A 766 -23.03 -28.31 -16.74
N THR A 767 -24.12 -28.84 -16.18
CA THR A 767 -24.20 -29.10 -14.73
C THR A 767 -23.56 -30.44 -14.38
N VAL A 768 -22.63 -30.45 -13.47
CA VAL A 768 -21.95 -31.64 -12.95
C VAL A 768 -22.19 -31.73 -11.45
N LYS A 769 -22.78 -32.84 -10.99
CA LYS A 769 -22.84 -33.17 -9.58
C LYS A 769 -21.54 -33.81 -9.14
N TYR A 770 -20.99 -33.33 -8.04
CA TYR A 770 -19.73 -33.77 -7.48
C TYR A 770 -19.95 -34.22 -6.03
N ALA A 771 -19.53 -35.47 -5.73
CA ALA A 771 -19.70 -36.11 -4.41
C ALA A 771 -18.34 -36.49 -3.79
#